data_461532f3ba2f667f7d71bc9d8cb55dff
#
_entry.id   461532f3ba2f667f7d71bc9d8cb55dff
#
_cell.length_a   1.000
_cell.length_b   1.000
_cell.length_c   1.000
_cell.angle_alpha   90.00
_cell.angle_beta   90.00
_cell.angle_gamma   90.00
#
_symmetry.space_group_name_H-M   'P 1'
#
loop_
_entity.id
_entity.type
_entity.pdbx_description
1 polymer ?
#
loop_
_entity_poly.entity_id
_entity_poly.type
_entity_poly.pdbx_seq_one_letter_code
_entity_poly.pdbx_strand_id
1 'polypeptide(L)'
;MSVITQTYPVKGMSCASCSAHVDKALRSVEGVAEVNVSLAMNVAKVTYDNAQCTPTDLQQAVEHMGFELVVEEAETEGGGGENSCRTAGTQAVDKAAEAEMGKLQQTKRLAYGAVLTAVPLLVLSLMPGLFSGQEVALFFLASFSLWKFGRAFYAPAWRLLKHGTSNMDTLVALSITVSYVYSFFNLFFPQWFTAHGMKPHLYFDSVGVITAFILLGRMLEARAKHSTTNAIRKLMGLQPKQVITIMPNGTERTKSIGDVKPGDVLMARPGERIAVDGVVTEGTSTVDESMLSGEPIPVGKALGERVMAGTINKNGTLRYRAEKAATDTLLAHIVRMVQNAQNSKVPVQALVDRIAAVFVPAIIGMALLSLAAWLVLSPDNGLTHGLIAMVSVLVIACPCSLGLATPTAIIVGMGRGANNGILIKDATCLETARRIDCVLLDKTGTLTIGHPEVVDTHFAQDNGRLAAVLCALEHRSEHPLAEAICQHFKGAEPLEVPHFAALPGNGVEGVVGNQHFLIGSTALMQDKKRIFTTAQRNVIDSWLHKAYTIVAMADEQHVVALVALNDELKSTSAKAVSELKALGISTYMLTGDNEATAAAVAAQVGADHYVARMLPADKADFVKGLQTAGHQVAMVGDGINDSAALAQADLSVAMGRGSDIAIDTAMMTLLTSDLMRLPQAIRLSNRTVRTIKENLFWAFFYNVVSVPIAAGVLYPLCGFMLNPMIAGAAMALSSVSVVANSLRSGMGKL
;
A
#
# COMPACT_ATOMS: atom_id res chain seq x y z
N MET A 1 -25.92 -14.77 -6.49
CA MET A 1 -25.03 -14.80 -5.29
C MET A 1 -24.61 -13.38 -5.01
N SER A 2 -25.11 -12.75 -3.96
CA SER A 2 -24.74 -11.38 -3.59
C SER A 2 -23.53 -11.42 -2.64
N VAL A 3 -22.35 -11.63 -3.22
CA VAL A 3 -21.11 -11.55 -2.44
C VAL A 3 -20.83 -10.09 -2.13
N ILE A 4 -20.75 -9.76 -0.85
CA ILE A 4 -20.47 -8.41 -0.35
C ILE A 4 -19.12 -8.42 0.35
N THR A 5 -18.33 -7.39 0.09
CA THR A 5 -17.07 -7.15 0.82
C THR A 5 -17.22 -5.93 1.70
N GLN A 6 -17.09 -6.12 3.00
CA GLN A 6 -17.24 -5.06 4.00
C GLN A 6 -16.08 -5.02 4.99
N THR A 7 -15.77 -3.83 5.52
CA THR A 7 -14.70 -3.62 6.51
C THR A 7 -15.31 -3.18 7.83
N TYR A 8 -15.04 -3.95 8.87
CA TYR A 8 -15.57 -3.73 10.22
C TYR A 8 -14.47 -3.35 11.20
N PRO A 9 -14.64 -2.31 12.04
CA PRO A 9 -13.73 -2.05 13.14
C PRO A 9 -13.78 -3.18 14.18
N VAL A 10 -12.62 -3.61 14.68
CA VAL A 10 -12.50 -4.64 15.73
C VAL A 10 -11.86 -4.03 16.95
N LYS A 11 -12.56 -4.04 18.10
CA LYS A 11 -12.01 -3.60 19.37
C LYS A 11 -11.40 -4.78 20.15
N GLY A 12 -10.33 -4.50 20.87
CA GLY A 12 -9.69 -5.47 21.77
C GLY A 12 -8.44 -6.14 21.20
N MET A 13 -8.11 -5.98 19.92
CA MET A 13 -6.86 -6.49 19.36
C MET A 13 -5.66 -5.67 19.86
N SER A 14 -4.66 -6.34 20.42
CA SER A 14 -3.42 -5.73 20.93
C SER A 14 -2.14 -6.38 20.41
N CYS A 15 -2.24 -7.55 19.75
CA CYS A 15 -1.08 -8.32 19.31
C CYS A 15 -1.41 -9.19 18.08
N ALA A 16 -0.37 -9.72 17.41
CA ALA A 16 -0.50 -10.59 16.25
C ALA A 16 -1.34 -11.85 16.54
N SER A 17 -1.21 -12.44 17.72
CA SER A 17 -2.04 -13.58 18.13
C SER A 17 -3.53 -13.20 18.20
N CYS A 18 -3.86 -11.97 18.63
CA CYS A 18 -5.24 -11.49 18.65
C CYS A 18 -5.85 -11.42 17.26
N SER A 19 -5.11 -10.88 16.27
CA SER A 19 -5.58 -10.81 14.89
C SER A 19 -5.75 -12.20 14.27
N ALA A 20 -4.90 -13.16 14.60
CA ALA A 20 -5.03 -14.54 14.15
C ALA A 20 -6.28 -15.24 14.72
N HIS A 21 -6.64 -14.97 15.98
CA HIS A 21 -7.86 -15.51 16.58
C HIS A 21 -9.12 -14.91 15.94
N VAL A 22 -9.15 -13.61 15.68
CA VAL A 22 -10.27 -12.95 14.98
C VAL A 22 -10.40 -13.49 13.55
N ASP A 23 -9.29 -13.65 12.83
CA ASP A 23 -9.26 -14.22 11.48
C ASP A 23 -9.85 -15.64 11.46
N LYS A 24 -9.43 -16.48 12.42
CA LYS A 24 -9.94 -17.84 12.53
C LYS A 24 -11.43 -17.87 12.88
N ALA A 25 -11.88 -17.01 13.77
CA ALA A 25 -13.30 -16.91 14.14
C ALA A 25 -14.18 -16.53 12.96
N LEU A 26 -13.78 -15.49 12.21
CA LEU A 26 -14.52 -15.06 11.05
C LEU A 26 -14.54 -16.08 9.91
N ARG A 27 -13.44 -16.80 9.68
CA ARG A 27 -13.38 -17.89 8.67
C ARG A 27 -14.21 -19.10 9.05
N SER A 28 -14.56 -19.29 10.32
CA SER A 28 -15.40 -20.40 10.76
C SER A 28 -16.89 -20.17 10.54
N VAL A 29 -17.30 -18.96 10.14
CA VAL A 29 -18.70 -18.62 9.86
C VAL A 29 -19.04 -19.11 8.46
N GLU A 30 -20.15 -19.85 8.32
CA GLU A 30 -20.64 -20.34 7.06
C GLU A 30 -21.07 -19.19 6.15
N GLY A 31 -20.72 -19.25 4.86
CA GLY A 31 -20.96 -18.16 3.91
C GLY A 31 -19.84 -17.11 3.80
N VAL A 32 -18.79 -17.20 4.61
CA VAL A 32 -17.61 -16.33 4.50
C VAL A 32 -16.61 -16.91 3.49
N ALA A 33 -16.34 -16.13 2.43
CA ALA A 33 -15.41 -16.51 1.36
C ALA A 33 -13.96 -16.08 1.66
N GLU A 34 -13.77 -14.85 2.13
CA GLU A 34 -12.43 -14.30 2.39
C GLU A 34 -12.44 -13.41 3.64
N VAL A 35 -11.38 -13.54 4.44
CA VAL A 35 -11.15 -12.71 5.62
C VAL A 35 -9.75 -12.14 5.61
N ASN A 36 -9.65 -10.86 5.87
CA ASN A 36 -8.38 -10.17 6.07
C ASN A 36 -8.46 -9.26 7.31
N VAL A 37 -7.76 -9.64 8.38
CA VAL A 37 -7.75 -8.89 9.65
C VAL A 37 -6.47 -8.09 9.75
N SER A 38 -6.58 -6.77 9.87
CA SER A 38 -5.45 -5.84 10.06
C SER A 38 -5.31 -5.42 11.52
N LEU A 39 -4.24 -5.88 12.17
CA LEU A 39 -3.87 -5.41 13.50
C LEU A 39 -3.44 -3.93 13.50
N ALA A 40 -2.82 -3.47 12.41
CA ALA A 40 -2.32 -2.10 12.31
C ALA A 40 -3.46 -1.07 12.35
N MET A 41 -4.57 -1.37 11.69
CA MET A 41 -5.75 -0.50 11.60
C MET A 41 -6.88 -0.90 12.55
N ASN A 42 -6.76 -2.04 13.25
CA ASN A 42 -7.82 -2.63 14.07
C ASN A 42 -9.14 -2.85 13.31
N VAL A 43 -9.05 -3.38 12.08
CA VAL A 43 -10.21 -3.68 11.24
C VAL A 43 -10.16 -5.11 10.71
N ALA A 44 -11.33 -5.66 10.37
CA ALA A 44 -11.50 -6.90 9.65
C ALA A 44 -12.26 -6.63 8.34
N LYS A 45 -11.64 -6.93 7.20
CA LYS A 45 -12.28 -6.94 5.89
C LYS A 45 -12.78 -8.35 5.63
N VAL A 46 -14.09 -8.49 5.43
CA VAL A 46 -14.75 -9.77 5.25
C VAL A 46 -15.53 -9.77 3.95
N THR A 47 -15.30 -10.79 3.13
CA THR A 47 -16.06 -11.07 1.91
C THR A 47 -16.97 -12.25 2.19
N TYR A 48 -18.27 -12.05 2.13
CA TYR A 48 -19.26 -13.06 2.49
C TYR A 48 -20.50 -12.99 1.61
N ASP A 49 -21.25 -14.11 1.54
CA ASP A 49 -22.53 -14.16 0.85
C ASP A 49 -23.66 -13.69 1.79
N ASN A 50 -24.26 -12.54 1.48
CA ASN A 50 -25.32 -11.93 2.29
C ASN A 50 -26.59 -12.80 2.39
N ALA A 51 -26.72 -13.83 1.57
CA ALA A 51 -27.83 -14.77 1.65
C ALA A 51 -27.61 -15.85 2.72
N GLN A 52 -26.34 -16.10 3.13
CA GLN A 52 -25.95 -17.18 4.07
C GLN A 52 -25.42 -16.64 5.39
N CYS A 53 -24.88 -15.41 5.41
CA CYS A 53 -24.23 -14.83 6.57
C CYS A 53 -24.68 -13.37 6.77
N THR A 54 -25.04 -13.02 7.99
CA THR A 54 -25.39 -11.65 8.36
C THR A 54 -24.24 -10.97 9.14
N PRO A 55 -24.16 -9.62 9.16
CA PRO A 55 -23.19 -8.92 10.00
C PRO A 55 -23.27 -9.29 11.48
N THR A 56 -24.45 -9.69 11.96
CA THR A 56 -24.69 -10.13 13.35
C THR A 56 -24.01 -11.49 13.63
N ASP A 57 -23.99 -12.39 12.65
CA ASP A 57 -23.30 -13.70 12.79
C ASP A 57 -21.80 -13.50 12.88
N LEU A 58 -21.23 -12.58 12.08
CA LEU A 58 -19.83 -12.18 12.15
C LEU A 58 -19.49 -11.56 13.51
N GLN A 59 -20.38 -10.70 14.03
CA GLN A 59 -20.22 -10.09 15.34
C GLN A 59 -20.20 -11.14 16.45
N GLN A 60 -21.17 -12.06 16.46
CA GLN A 60 -21.24 -13.13 17.45
C GLN A 60 -20.01 -14.03 17.42
N ALA A 61 -19.51 -14.40 16.23
CA ALA A 61 -18.30 -15.22 16.09
C ALA A 61 -17.08 -14.55 16.70
N VAL A 62 -16.94 -13.23 16.54
CA VAL A 62 -15.83 -12.45 17.08
C VAL A 62 -16.00 -12.23 18.59
N GLU A 63 -17.22 -12.01 19.08
CA GLU A 63 -17.54 -11.87 20.51
C GLU A 63 -17.28 -13.17 21.28
N HIS A 64 -17.55 -14.34 20.67
CA HIS A 64 -17.22 -15.63 21.24
C HIS A 64 -15.71 -15.80 21.51
N MET A 65 -14.84 -15.10 20.81
CA MET A 65 -13.39 -15.09 21.05
C MET A 65 -12.94 -13.95 21.97
N GLY A 66 -13.88 -13.19 22.55
CA GLY A 66 -13.58 -12.12 23.50
C GLY A 66 -13.18 -10.78 22.87
N PHE A 67 -13.46 -10.59 21.57
CA PHE A 67 -13.27 -9.33 20.85
C PHE A 67 -14.63 -8.74 20.47
N GLU A 68 -14.68 -7.45 20.11
CA GLU A 68 -15.91 -6.76 19.73
C GLU A 68 -15.80 -6.33 18.25
N LEU A 69 -16.65 -6.88 17.38
CA LEU A 69 -16.82 -6.40 16.02
C LEU A 69 -17.88 -5.28 16.04
N VAL A 70 -17.51 -4.08 15.60
CA VAL A 70 -18.44 -2.95 15.57
C VAL A 70 -19.22 -3.03 14.27
N VAL A 71 -20.48 -3.44 14.37
CA VAL A 71 -21.46 -3.39 13.28
C VAL A 71 -22.28 -2.11 13.51
N GLU A 72 -22.16 -1.10 12.63
CA GLU A 72 -23.05 0.04 12.67
C GLU A 72 -24.43 -0.45 12.16
N GLU A 73 -25.42 -0.44 13.03
CA GLU A 73 -26.81 -0.60 12.62
C GLU A 73 -27.15 0.54 11.65
N ALA A 74 -27.47 0.19 10.42
CA ALA A 74 -28.05 1.15 9.50
C ALA A 74 -29.37 1.60 10.09
N GLU A 75 -29.41 2.80 10.67
CA GLU A 75 -30.68 3.43 11.02
C GLU A 75 -31.54 3.49 9.77
N THR A 76 -32.58 2.66 9.75
CA THR A 76 -33.62 2.62 8.76
C THR A 76 -34.51 3.86 8.92
N GLU A 77 -34.00 5.01 8.47
CA GLU A 77 -34.88 6.10 8.08
C GLU A 77 -35.06 6.05 6.56
N GLY A 78 -36.32 5.84 6.18
CA GLY A 78 -36.74 5.63 4.81
C GLY A 78 -36.37 6.78 3.87
N GLY A 79 -35.69 6.46 2.80
CA GLY A 79 -35.40 7.38 1.70
C GLY A 79 -34.36 6.77 0.75
N GLY A 80 -34.86 6.19 -0.35
CA GLY A 80 -34.03 5.49 -1.34
C GLY A 80 -32.91 6.32 -1.91
N GLY A 81 -31.77 5.68 -2.06
CA GLY A 81 -30.63 6.20 -2.81
C GLY A 81 -29.32 5.51 -2.45
N GLU A 82 -28.67 4.91 -3.41
CA GLU A 82 -27.32 4.33 -3.37
C GLU A 82 -26.21 5.26 -2.82
N ASN A 83 -26.55 6.52 -2.53
CA ASN A 83 -25.64 7.56 -2.03
C ASN A 83 -25.40 7.52 -0.51
N SER A 84 -26.20 6.82 0.28
CA SER A 84 -26.06 6.77 1.76
C SER A 84 -24.84 5.93 2.20
N CYS A 85 -24.46 4.91 1.44
CA CYS A 85 -23.33 4.04 1.76
C CYS A 85 -21.96 4.70 1.48
N ARG A 86 -21.90 5.74 0.65
CA ARG A 86 -20.65 6.40 0.21
C ARG A 86 -20.16 7.50 1.16
N THR A 87 -21.05 8.17 1.87
CA THR A 87 -20.72 9.21 2.87
C THR A 87 -20.24 8.60 4.21
N ALA A 88 -20.66 7.38 4.52
CA ALA A 88 -20.26 6.66 5.73
C ALA A 88 -18.73 6.39 5.80
N GLY A 89 -18.07 6.20 4.65
CA GLY A 89 -16.64 5.86 4.60
C GLY A 89 -15.73 6.98 5.14
N THR A 90 -15.99 8.24 4.83
CA THR A 90 -15.13 9.36 5.25
C THR A 90 -15.37 9.71 6.72
N GLN A 91 -16.59 9.65 7.20
CA GLN A 91 -16.93 9.87 8.61
C GLN A 91 -16.42 8.74 9.51
N ALA A 92 -16.43 7.49 9.04
CA ALA A 92 -15.87 6.35 9.76
C ALA A 92 -14.35 6.48 9.94
N VAL A 93 -13.64 7.03 8.96
CA VAL A 93 -12.18 7.26 9.04
C VAL A 93 -11.84 8.38 10.03
N ASP A 94 -12.59 9.46 10.05
CA ASP A 94 -12.38 10.55 11.02
C ASP A 94 -12.68 10.08 12.44
N LYS A 95 -13.76 9.34 12.66
CA LYS A 95 -14.09 8.71 13.97
C LYS A 95 -13.02 7.69 14.40
N ALA A 96 -12.48 6.89 13.48
CA ALA A 96 -11.39 5.96 13.76
C ALA A 96 -10.10 6.70 14.15
N ALA A 97 -9.79 7.81 13.49
CA ALA A 97 -8.64 8.65 13.80
C ALA A 97 -8.76 9.33 15.17
N GLU A 98 -9.94 9.81 15.53
CA GLU A 98 -10.22 10.36 16.86
C GLU A 98 -10.11 9.29 17.95
N ALA A 99 -10.64 8.10 17.69
CA ALA A 99 -10.52 6.96 18.60
C ALA A 99 -9.06 6.51 18.80
N GLU A 100 -8.23 6.53 17.74
CA GLU A 100 -6.79 6.26 17.84
C GLU A 100 -6.06 7.33 18.68
N MET A 101 -6.39 8.60 18.47
CA MET A 101 -5.81 9.70 19.26
C MET A 101 -6.19 9.61 20.74
N GLY A 102 -7.45 9.24 21.02
CA GLY A 102 -7.93 8.96 22.37
C GLY A 102 -7.17 7.80 23.02
N LYS A 103 -6.97 6.69 22.31
CA LYS A 103 -6.18 5.55 22.78
C LYS A 103 -4.72 5.93 23.06
N LEU A 104 -4.09 6.72 22.18
CA LEU A 104 -2.73 7.19 22.38
C LEU A 104 -2.61 8.05 23.66
N GLN A 105 -3.56 8.97 23.89
CA GLN A 105 -3.57 9.80 25.09
C GLN A 105 -3.78 8.96 26.36
N GLN A 106 -4.68 7.98 26.32
CA GLN A 106 -4.91 7.06 27.42
C GLN A 106 -3.67 6.24 27.73
N THR A 107 -3.01 5.66 26.70
CA THR A 107 -1.77 4.90 26.87
C THR A 107 -0.64 5.77 27.44
N LYS A 108 -0.51 7.03 27.00
CA LYS A 108 0.44 7.99 27.57
C LYS A 108 0.19 8.23 29.05
N ARG A 109 -1.07 8.48 29.45
CA ARG A 109 -1.42 8.70 30.87
C ARG A 109 -1.10 7.48 31.74
N LEU A 110 -1.40 6.28 31.24
CA LEU A 110 -1.09 5.02 31.93
C LEU A 110 0.43 4.82 32.06
N ALA A 111 1.20 5.05 30.98
CA ALA A 111 2.65 4.88 30.98
C ALA A 111 3.34 5.85 31.95
N TYR A 112 3.03 7.15 31.87
CA TYR A 112 3.60 8.14 32.78
C TYR A 112 3.20 7.89 34.23
N GLY A 113 1.95 7.51 34.49
CA GLY A 113 1.49 7.15 35.85
C GLY A 113 2.21 5.91 36.38
N ALA A 114 2.43 4.89 35.54
CA ALA A 114 3.17 3.69 35.94
C ALA A 114 4.66 4.01 36.25
N VAL A 115 5.31 4.84 35.44
CA VAL A 115 6.68 5.29 35.69
C VAL A 115 6.76 6.09 37.01
N LEU A 116 5.80 6.99 37.25
CA LEU A 116 5.75 7.78 38.49
C LEU A 116 5.64 6.90 39.74
N THR A 117 4.95 5.75 39.66
CA THR A 117 4.86 4.80 40.79
C THR A 117 6.03 3.83 40.84
N ALA A 118 6.65 3.49 39.72
CA ALA A 118 7.79 2.58 39.65
C ALA A 118 9.07 3.21 40.20
N VAL A 119 9.28 4.54 40.06
CA VAL A 119 10.46 5.23 40.56
C VAL A 119 10.56 5.15 42.10
N PRO A 120 9.53 5.51 42.90
CA PRO A 120 9.56 5.33 44.34
C PRO A 120 9.73 3.86 44.75
N LEU A 121 9.08 2.90 44.07
CA LEU A 121 9.27 1.47 44.35
C LEU A 121 10.73 1.04 44.17
N LEU A 122 11.37 1.49 43.09
CA LEU A 122 12.78 1.17 42.83
C LEU A 122 13.72 1.83 43.85
N VAL A 123 13.51 3.11 44.17
CA VAL A 123 14.33 3.84 45.14
C VAL A 123 14.23 3.20 46.54
N LEU A 124 13.02 2.88 46.96
CA LEU A 124 12.81 2.22 48.24
C LEU A 124 13.43 0.81 48.29
N SER A 125 13.37 0.06 47.18
CA SER A 125 13.97 -1.28 47.09
C SER A 125 15.51 -1.25 47.12
N LEU A 126 16.13 -0.24 46.49
CA LEU A 126 17.59 -0.09 46.46
C LEU A 126 18.21 0.45 47.75
N MET A 127 17.44 1.08 48.63
CA MET A 127 17.89 1.67 49.87
C MET A 127 17.19 1.02 51.09
N PRO A 128 17.53 -0.24 51.45
CA PRO A 128 16.90 -0.93 52.54
C PRO A 128 17.22 -0.25 53.91
N GLY A 129 16.21 -0.13 54.75
CA GLY A 129 16.39 0.42 56.10
C GLY A 129 16.23 1.94 56.23
N LEU A 130 15.69 2.63 55.24
CA LEU A 130 15.41 4.09 55.27
C LEU A 130 14.46 4.48 56.42
N PHE A 131 13.46 3.63 56.68
CA PHE A 131 12.52 3.84 57.81
C PHE A 131 11.87 2.52 58.22
N SER A 132 11.36 2.49 59.48
CA SER A 132 10.61 1.34 60.00
C SER A 132 9.30 1.20 59.23
N GLY A 133 9.03 0.01 58.63
CA GLY A 133 7.82 -0.24 57.83
C GLY A 133 7.98 -0.01 56.31
N GLN A 134 9.21 0.15 55.82
CA GLN A 134 9.52 0.29 54.39
C GLN A 134 8.95 -0.84 53.55
N GLU A 135 8.98 -2.09 54.02
CA GLU A 135 8.47 -3.27 53.33
C GLU A 135 6.94 -3.20 53.14
N VAL A 136 6.23 -2.66 54.14
CA VAL A 136 4.78 -2.42 54.06
C VAL A 136 4.45 -1.29 53.08
N ALA A 137 5.28 -0.25 53.00
CA ALA A 137 5.13 0.80 52.03
C ALA A 137 5.33 0.29 50.57
N LEU A 138 6.32 -0.59 50.35
CA LEU A 138 6.53 -1.27 49.07
C LEU A 138 5.30 -2.10 48.67
N PHE A 139 4.71 -2.84 49.63
CA PHE A 139 3.48 -3.61 49.38
C PHE A 139 2.31 -2.72 48.93
N PHE A 140 2.03 -1.61 49.63
CA PHE A 140 0.93 -0.73 49.26
C PHE A 140 1.17 -0.04 47.92
N LEU A 141 2.39 0.41 47.64
CA LEU A 141 2.74 1.01 46.35
C LEU A 141 2.63 0.01 45.19
N ALA A 142 3.10 -1.22 45.39
CA ALA A 142 2.97 -2.29 44.36
C ALA A 142 1.51 -2.68 44.15
N SER A 143 0.73 -2.79 45.24
CA SER A 143 -0.72 -3.06 45.14
C SER A 143 -1.47 -1.97 44.40
N PHE A 144 -1.15 -0.70 44.66
CA PHE A 144 -1.71 0.44 43.91
C PHE A 144 -1.33 0.38 42.45
N SER A 145 -0.05 0.13 42.13
CA SER A 145 0.43 -0.02 40.75
C SER A 145 -0.30 -1.15 40.02
N LEU A 146 -0.47 -2.28 40.69
CA LEU A 146 -1.18 -3.44 40.14
C LEU A 146 -2.65 -3.13 39.88
N TRP A 147 -3.34 -2.53 40.83
CA TRP A 147 -4.75 -2.18 40.73
C TRP A 147 -5.02 -1.15 39.64
N LYS A 148 -4.20 -0.09 39.56
CA LYS A 148 -4.42 1.04 38.67
C LYS A 148 -3.94 0.74 37.24
N PHE A 149 -2.75 0.18 37.09
CA PHE A 149 -2.05 0.01 35.80
C PHE A 149 -2.08 -1.44 35.31
N GLY A 150 -2.11 -2.42 36.21
CA GLY A 150 -2.18 -3.84 35.89
C GLY A 150 -3.45 -4.25 35.16
N ARG A 151 -4.56 -3.55 35.36
CA ARG A 151 -5.84 -3.79 34.63
C ARG A 151 -5.67 -3.78 33.12
N ALA A 152 -4.70 -3.04 32.60
CA ALA A 152 -4.39 -3.00 31.17
C ALA A 152 -3.92 -4.36 30.62
N PHE A 153 -3.42 -5.26 31.47
CA PHE A 153 -2.95 -6.60 31.11
C PHE A 153 -3.91 -7.69 31.59
N TYR A 154 -4.44 -7.56 32.80
CA TYR A 154 -5.33 -8.58 33.39
C TYR A 154 -6.66 -8.70 32.66
N ALA A 155 -7.26 -7.59 32.23
CA ALA A 155 -8.57 -7.64 31.57
C ALA A 155 -8.54 -8.36 30.20
N PRO A 156 -7.55 -8.09 29.32
CA PRO A 156 -7.40 -8.88 28.08
C PRO A 156 -7.00 -10.33 28.35
N ALA A 157 -6.04 -10.56 29.27
CA ALA A 157 -5.58 -11.89 29.59
C ALA A 157 -6.71 -12.80 30.13
N TRP A 158 -7.54 -12.28 31.02
CA TRP A 158 -8.68 -13.00 31.57
C TRP A 158 -9.74 -13.35 30.55
N ARG A 159 -10.03 -12.41 29.63
CA ARG A 159 -10.97 -12.67 28.52
C ARG A 159 -10.51 -13.83 27.66
N LEU A 160 -9.25 -13.81 27.22
CA LEU A 160 -8.69 -14.86 26.35
C LEU A 160 -8.54 -16.19 27.08
N LEU A 161 -8.17 -16.18 28.35
CA LEU A 161 -8.05 -17.42 29.15
C LEU A 161 -9.38 -18.16 29.28
N LYS A 162 -10.50 -17.44 29.40
CA LYS A 162 -11.85 -18.04 29.40
C LYS A 162 -12.17 -18.82 28.12
N HIS A 163 -11.53 -18.45 27.00
CA HIS A 163 -11.69 -19.10 25.71
C HIS A 163 -10.55 -20.08 25.37
N GLY A 164 -9.74 -20.47 26.38
CA GLY A 164 -8.64 -21.42 26.21
C GLY A 164 -7.49 -20.92 25.35
N THR A 165 -7.38 -19.58 25.14
CA THR A 165 -6.35 -18.94 24.36
C THR A 165 -5.47 -18.06 25.22
N SER A 166 -4.24 -17.81 24.75
CA SER A 166 -3.26 -16.97 25.46
C SER A 166 -2.61 -15.97 24.50
N ASN A 167 -2.24 -14.83 25.05
CA ASN A 167 -1.54 -13.79 24.31
C ASN A 167 -0.38 -13.20 25.15
N MET A 168 0.24 -12.16 24.63
CA MET A 168 1.29 -11.40 25.30
C MET A 168 0.84 -10.87 26.68
N ASP A 169 -0.40 -10.42 26.82
CA ASP A 169 -0.93 -9.89 28.08
C ASP A 169 -1.01 -10.99 29.15
N THR A 170 -1.24 -12.25 28.73
CA THR A 170 -1.24 -13.42 29.62
C THR A 170 0.14 -13.66 30.22
N LEU A 171 1.22 -13.54 29.43
CA LEU A 171 2.58 -13.71 29.91
C LEU A 171 2.95 -12.62 30.94
N VAL A 172 2.59 -11.37 30.64
CA VAL A 172 2.82 -10.22 31.51
C VAL A 172 2.03 -10.35 32.82
N ALA A 173 0.73 -10.64 32.71
CA ALA A 173 -0.13 -10.83 33.90
C ALA A 173 0.37 -11.96 34.78
N LEU A 174 0.79 -13.08 34.19
CA LEU A 174 1.36 -14.21 34.94
C LEU A 174 2.66 -13.82 35.67
N SER A 175 3.60 -13.13 34.96
CA SER A 175 4.86 -12.69 35.53
C SER A 175 4.66 -11.75 36.74
N ILE A 176 3.78 -10.75 36.57
CA ILE A 176 3.48 -9.78 37.62
C ILE A 176 2.79 -10.48 38.82
N THR A 177 1.86 -11.41 38.52
CA THR A 177 1.16 -12.17 39.56
C THR A 177 2.14 -13.00 40.37
N VAL A 178 3.02 -13.75 39.74
CA VAL A 178 4.02 -14.60 40.40
C VAL A 178 4.94 -13.75 41.29
N SER A 179 5.48 -12.64 40.75
CA SER A 179 6.34 -11.73 41.52
C SER A 179 5.61 -11.13 42.74
N TYR A 180 4.34 -10.73 42.55
CA TYR A 180 3.54 -10.15 43.62
C TYR A 180 3.19 -11.18 44.70
N VAL A 181 2.70 -12.35 44.33
CA VAL A 181 2.33 -13.42 45.26
C VAL A 181 3.54 -13.91 46.04
N TYR A 182 4.68 -14.11 45.39
CA TYR A 182 5.91 -14.49 46.04
C TYR A 182 6.35 -13.44 47.08
N SER A 183 6.32 -12.16 46.73
CA SER A 183 6.68 -11.06 47.65
C SER A 183 5.68 -10.91 48.80
N PHE A 184 4.40 -11.15 48.54
CA PHE A 184 3.36 -11.18 49.55
C PHE A 184 3.62 -12.25 50.60
N PHE A 185 3.91 -13.50 50.17
CA PHE A 185 4.23 -14.58 51.13
C PHE A 185 5.52 -14.31 51.88
N ASN A 186 6.56 -13.73 51.27
CA ASN A 186 7.78 -13.36 51.97
C ASN A 186 7.56 -12.27 53.03
N LEU A 187 6.67 -11.31 52.79
CA LEU A 187 6.37 -10.23 53.72
C LEU A 187 5.58 -10.72 54.94
N PHE A 188 4.55 -11.56 54.72
CA PHE A 188 3.65 -11.97 55.82
C PHE A 188 4.07 -13.26 56.48
N PHE A 189 4.89 -14.12 55.87
CA PHE A 189 5.36 -15.39 56.41
C PHE A 189 6.89 -15.56 56.29
N PRO A 190 7.70 -14.59 56.77
CA PRO A 190 9.17 -14.64 56.63
C PRO A 190 9.79 -15.83 57.35
N GLN A 191 9.18 -16.27 58.46
CA GLN A 191 9.64 -17.40 59.27
C GLN A 191 9.62 -18.74 58.50
N TRP A 192 8.70 -18.91 57.59
CA TRP A 192 8.62 -20.12 56.76
C TRP A 192 9.84 -20.19 55.80
N PHE A 193 10.26 -19.07 55.22
CA PHE A 193 11.41 -19.03 54.30
C PHE A 193 12.72 -19.25 55.07
N THR A 194 12.91 -18.58 56.24
CA THR A 194 14.09 -18.75 57.07
C THR A 194 14.22 -20.17 57.65
N ALA A 195 13.10 -20.82 58.01
CA ALA A 195 13.08 -22.20 58.45
C ALA A 195 13.55 -23.21 57.39
N HIS A 196 13.39 -22.86 56.11
CA HIS A 196 13.86 -23.65 54.98
C HIS A 196 15.20 -23.17 54.42
N GLY A 197 15.97 -22.36 55.16
CA GLY A 197 17.29 -21.89 54.75
C GLY A 197 17.29 -20.80 53.65
N MET A 198 16.12 -20.29 53.28
CA MET A 198 15.97 -19.27 52.22
C MET A 198 16.01 -17.87 52.83
N LYS A 199 16.75 -16.95 52.20
CA LYS A 199 16.71 -15.52 52.57
C LYS A 199 15.46 -14.86 52.00
N PRO A 200 14.57 -14.27 52.81
CA PRO A 200 13.41 -13.57 52.30
C PRO A 200 13.85 -12.37 51.46
N HIS A 201 13.37 -12.30 50.23
CA HIS A 201 13.62 -11.20 49.30
C HIS A 201 12.31 -10.72 48.69
N LEU A 202 12.09 -9.40 48.69
CA LEU A 202 10.88 -8.79 48.15
C LEU A 202 11.12 -8.33 46.75
N TYR A 203 10.22 -8.69 45.81
CA TYR A 203 10.24 -8.32 44.38
C TYR A 203 9.07 -7.38 44.02
N PHE A 204 8.59 -6.55 44.96
CA PHE A 204 7.55 -5.55 44.72
C PHE A 204 7.99 -4.47 43.72
N ASP A 205 9.28 -4.15 43.73
CA ASP A 205 9.91 -3.28 42.72
C ASP A 205 9.78 -3.84 41.31
N SER A 206 9.99 -5.15 41.15
CA SER A 206 9.83 -5.82 39.86
C SER A 206 8.41 -5.69 39.32
N VAL A 207 7.37 -5.78 40.16
CA VAL A 207 5.98 -5.57 39.77
C VAL A 207 5.76 -4.18 39.15
N GLY A 208 6.26 -3.13 39.81
CA GLY A 208 6.14 -1.75 39.34
C GLY A 208 6.96 -1.48 38.09
N VAL A 209 8.22 -1.93 38.09
CA VAL A 209 9.17 -1.66 37.02
C VAL A 209 8.78 -2.41 35.72
N ILE A 210 8.38 -3.69 35.81
CA ILE A 210 7.88 -4.46 34.64
C ILE A 210 6.64 -3.76 34.07
N THR A 211 5.67 -3.39 34.93
CA THR A 211 4.46 -2.68 34.52
C THR A 211 4.80 -1.37 33.80
N ALA A 212 5.74 -0.59 34.35
CA ALA A 212 6.16 0.68 33.75
C ALA A 212 6.86 0.51 32.39
N PHE A 213 7.82 -0.43 32.30
CA PHE A 213 8.55 -0.65 31.04
C PHE A 213 7.66 -1.17 29.93
N ILE A 214 6.72 -2.07 30.24
CA ILE A 214 5.81 -2.59 29.23
C ILE A 214 4.82 -1.50 28.76
N LEU A 215 4.27 -0.70 29.66
CA LEU A 215 3.40 0.42 29.29
C LEU A 215 4.15 1.51 28.52
N LEU A 216 5.41 1.77 28.88
CA LEU A 216 6.29 2.68 28.15
C LEU A 216 6.57 2.15 26.73
N GLY A 217 6.88 0.87 26.59
CA GLY A 217 7.03 0.19 25.31
C GLY A 217 5.79 0.32 24.44
N ARG A 218 4.60 0.07 24.97
CA ARG A 218 3.31 0.27 24.29
C ARG A 218 3.04 1.73 23.89
N MET A 219 3.42 2.67 24.73
CA MET A 219 3.30 4.09 24.42
C MET A 219 4.21 4.47 23.22
N LEU A 220 5.47 4.01 23.24
CA LEU A 220 6.41 4.25 22.14
C LEU A 220 5.93 3.58 20.84
N GLU A 221 5.40 2.38 20.92
CA GLU A 221 4.76 1.67 19.82
C GLU A 221 3.59 2.46 19.23
N ALA A 222 2.64 2.89 20.07
CA ALA A 222 1.49 3.67 19.64
C ALA A 222 1.89 5.02 19.00
N ARG A 223 2.93 5.67 19.56
CA ARG A 223 3.49 6.91 19.01
C ARG A 223 4.12 6.68 17.64
N ALA A 224 4.83 5.58 17.47
CA ALA A 224 5.46 5.22 16.21
C ALA A 224 4.42 4.90 15.11
N LYS A 225 3.39 4.12 15.43
CA LYS A 225 2.24 3.87 14.54
C LYS A 225 1.61 5.19 14.08
N HIS A 226 1.31 6.08 15.02
CA HIS A 226 0.73 7.38 14.70
C HIS A 226 1.64 8.24 13.81
N SER A 227 2.96 8.24 14.03
CA SER A 227 3.92 8.98 13.21
C SER A 227 4.00 8.48 11.76
N THR A 228 3.94 7.17 11.55
CA THR A 228 3.97 6.57 10.20
C THR A 228 2.68 6.82 9.41
N THR A 229 1.53 6.93 10.09
CA THR A 229 0.24 7.24 9.47
C THR A 229 0.11 8.72 9.06
N ASN A 230 0.94 9.61 9.61
CA ASN A 230 0.89 11.05 9.30
C ASN A 230 1.20 11.39 7.82
N ALA A 231 2.01 10.59 7.12
CA ALA A 231 2.27 10.78 5.69
C ALA A 231 0.97 10.66 4.86
N ILE A 232 0.13 9.71 5.22
CA ILE A 232 -1.17 9.47 4.56
C ILE A 232 -2.19 10.54 4.95
N ARG A 233 -2.21 10.94 6.23
CA ARG A 233 -3.06 12.05 6.68
C ARG A 233 -2.73 13.37 5.97
N LYS A 234 -1.48 13.60 5.61
CA LYS A 234 -1.10 14.75 4.78
C LYS A 234 -1.76 14.69 3.41
N LEU A 235 -1.81 13.52 2.76
CA LEU A 235 -2.52 13.34 1.49
C LEU A 235 -4.03 13.55 1.65
N MET A 236 -4.65 13.02 2.71
CA MET A 236 -6.08 13.26 3.01
C MET A 236 -6.39 14.73 3.30
N GLY A 237 -5.46 15.45 3.93
CA GLY A 237 -5.57 16.89 4.20
C GLY A 237 -5.40 17.79 2.98
N LEU A 238 -5.14 17.22 1.78
CA LEU A 238 -5.03 18.00 0.54
C LEU A 238 -6.39 18.42 -0.02
N GLN A 239 -7.46 17.74 0.35
CA GLN A 239 -8.81 18.05 -0.12
C GLN A 239 -9.45 19.13 0.78
N PRO A 240 -9.90 20.27 0.25
CA PRO A 240 -10.58 21.29 1.04
C PRO A 240 -11.95 20.81 1.50
N LYS A 241 -12.39 21.21 2.70
CA LYS A 241 -13.70 20.82 3.22
C LYS A 241 -14.86 21.60 2.58
N GLN A 242 -14.59 22.80 2.07
CA GLN A 242 -15.56 23.70 1.46
C GLN A 242 -15.02 24.20 0.12
N VAL A 243 -15.90 24.46 -0.81
CA VAL A 243 -15.62 24.91 -2.17
C VAL A 243 -16.53 26.08 -2.55
N ILE A 244 -16.06 26.96 -3.42
CA ILE A 244 -16.86 28.03 -4.00
C ILE A 244 -17.43 27.54 -5.31
N THR A 245 -18.76 27.46 -5.39
CA THR A 245 -19.53 27.13 -6.59
C THR A 245 -20.09 28.37 -7.23
N ILE A 246 -20.07 28.46 -8.54
CA ILE A 246 -20.69 29.55 -9.31
C ILE A 246 -22.05 29.06 -9.81
N MET A 247 -23.10 29.72 -9.37
CA MET A 247 -24.46 29.43 -9.80
C MET A 247 -24.72 29.96 -11.22
N PRO A 248 -25.71 29.46 -11.97
CA PRO A 248 -26.03 29.92 -13.31
C PRO A 248 -26.34 31.45 -13.42
N ASN A 249 -26.71 32.07 -12.29
CA ASN A 249 -26.92 33.52 -12.19
C ASN A 249 -25.63 34.32 -11.90
N GLY A 250 -24.46 33.66 -11.89
CA GLY A 250 -23.15 34.27 -11.63
C GLY A 250 -22.83 34.53 -10.14
N THR A 251 -23.73 34.16 -9.21
CA THR A 251 -23.46 34.35 -7.77
C THR A 251 -22.58 33.23 -7.21
N GLU A 252 -21.66 33.61 -6.33
CA GLU A 252 -20.79 32.69 -5.60
C GLU A 252 -21.54 32.10 -4.39
N ARG A 253 -21.46 30.80 -4.21
CA ARG A 253 -22.00 30.10 -3.06
C ARG A 253 -20.98 29.12 -2.49
N THR A 254 -20.76 29.16 -1.19
CA THR A 254 -19.95 28.14 -0.51
C THR A 254 -20.78 26.87 -0.32
N LYS A 255 -20.21 25.73 -0.74
CA LYS A 255 -20.82 24.40 -0.69
C LYS A 255 -19.87 23.44 0.00
N SER A 256 -20.38 22.43 0.70
CA SER A 256 -19.54 21.34 1.19
C SER A 256 -19.01 20.54 0.00
N ILE A 257 -17.76 20.07 0.08
CA ILE A 257 -17.15 19.28 -1.00
C ILE A 257 -17.94 17.99 -1.30
N GLY A 258 -18.54 17.37 -0.26
CA GLY A 258 -19.35 16.16 -0.42
C GLY A 258 -20.64 16.36 -1.25
N ASP A 259 -21.08 17.61 -1.39
CA ASP A 259 -22.29 17.95 -2.15
C ASP A 259 -21.99 18.34 -3.61
N VAL A 260 -20.71 18.37 -4.02
CA VAL A 260 -20.29 18.70 -5.39
C VAL A 260 -20.69 17.57 -6.33
N LYS A 261 -21.36 17.93 -7.43
CA LYS A 261 -21.79 17.00 -8.48
C LYS A 261 -21.02 17.26 -9.77
N PRO A 262 -20.81 16.23 -10.61
CA PRO A 262 -20.33 16.44 -11.96
C PRO A 262 -21.18 17.47 -12.70
N GLY A 263 -20.54 18.44 -13.37
CA GLY A 263 -21.18 19.58 -14.05
C GLY A 263 -21.20 20.87 -13.24
N ASP A 264 -21.00 20.83 -11.92
CA ASP A 264 -20.90 22.07 -11.11
C ASP A 264 -19.70 22.90 -11.57
N VAL A 265 -19.86 24.24 -11.67
CA VAL A 265 -18.77 25.17 -11.95
C VAL A 265 -18.20 25.65 -10.62
N LEU A 266 -16.92 25.40 -10.43
CA LEU A 266 -16.17 25.72 -9.21
C LEU A 266 -15.13 26.80 -9.49
N MET A 267 -14.76 27.54 -8.46
CA MET A 267 -13.73 28.58 -8.51
C MET A 267 -12.59 28.24 -7.56
N ALA A 268 -11.36 28.38 -8.05
CA ALA A 268 -10.15 28.32 -7.23
C ALA A 268 -9.39 29.63 -7.35
N ARG A 269 -9.20 30.33 -6.23
CA ARG A 269 -8.43 31.55 -6.12
C ARG A 269 -6.94 31.24 -5.98
N PRO A 270 -6.04 32.22 -6.20
CA PRO A 270 -4.63 32.07 -5.94
C PRO A 270 -4.33 31.60 -4.51
N GLY A 271 -3.52 30.56 -4.37
CA GLY A 271 -3.20 29.90 -3.09
C GLY A 271 -4.22 28.86 -2.64
N GLU A 272 -5.38 28.76 -3.25
CA GLU A 272 -6.37 27.74 -2.92
C GLU A 272 -6.08 26.40 -3.61
N ARG A 273 -6.61 25.35 -3.02
CA ARG A 273 -6.52 23.99 -3.57
C ARG A 273 -7.67 23.71 -4.51
N ILE A 274 -7.37 23.02 -5.61
CA ILE A 274 -8.38 22.44 -6.49
C ILE A 274 -9.13 21.37 -5.72
N ALA A 275 -10.45 21.47 -5.70
CA ALA A 275 -11.29 20.63 -4.84
C ALA A 275 -11.60 19.25 -5.44
N VAL A 276 -11.95 19.22 -6.73
CA VAL A 276 -12.29 18.01 -7.50
C VAL A 276 -11.66 18.06 -8.87
N ASP A 277 -11.53 16.91 -9.52
CA ASP A 277 -11.04 16.82 -10.89
C ASP A 277 -12.02 17.50 -11.85
N GLY A 278 -11.51 18.24 -12.82
CA GLY A 278 -12.35 18.97 -13.76
C GLY A 278 -11.57 19.63 -14.90
N VAL A 279 -12.29 20.39 -15.73
CA VAL A 279 -11.75 21.09 -16.90
C VAL A 279 -11.93 22.59 -16.73
N VAL A 280 -10.89 23.35 -17.02
CA VAL A 280 -10.90 24.82 -16.95
C VAL A 280 -11.88 25.38 -17.98
N THR A 281 -12.83 26.18 -17.51
CA THR A 281 -13.86 26.86 -18.34
C THR A 281 -13.56 28.35 -18.50
N GLU A 282 -12.79 28.95 -17.59
CA GLU A 282 -12.45 30.39 -17.65
C GLU A 282 -11.19 30.65 -16.81
N GLY A 283 -10.34 31.55 -17.31
CA GLY A 283 -9.12 31.98 -16.62
C GLY A 283 -7.87 31.23 -17.11
N THR A 284 -6.71 31.73 -16.69
CA THR A 284 -5.39 31.13 -16.89
C THR A 284 -4.60 31.23 -15.61
N SER A 285 -3.86 30.18 -15.25
CA SER A 285 -3.02 30.13 -14.07
C SER A 285 -1.88 29.13 -14.21
N THR A 286 -0.98 29.10 -13.23
CA THR A 286 -0.05 28.00 -13.00
C THR A 286 -0.51 27.20 -11.79
N VAL A 287 -0.51 25.88 -11.91
CA VAL A 287 -0.96 24.97 -10.86
C VAL A 287 0.22 24.09 -10.41
N ASP A 288 0.44 24.06 -9.12
CA ASP A 288 1.44 23.21 -8.49
C ASP A 288 0.88 21.80 -8.30
N GLU A 289 1.32 20.88 -9.15
CA GLU A 289 0.93 19.47 -9.16
C GLU A 289 1.95 18.59 -8.44
N SER A 290 2.97 19.18 -7.80
CA SER A 290 4.10 18.44 -7.19
C SER A 290 3.68 17.38 -6.16
N MET A 291 2.56 17.60 -5.49
CA MET A 291 2.02 16.63 -4.51
C MET A 291 1.49 15.34 -5.14
N LEU A 292 1.12 15.38 -6.43
CA LEU A 292 0.62 14.22 -7.18
C LEU A 292 1.68 13.70 -8.15
N SER A 293 2.29 14.60 -8.93
CA SER A 293 3.29 14.24 -9.95
C SER A 293 4.70 14.09 -9.38
N GLY A 294 5.02 14.70 -8.24
CA GLY A 294 6.37 14.79 -7.71
C GLY A 294 7.30 15.75 -8.48
N GLU A 295 6.79 16.45 -9.50
CA GLU A 295 7.53 17.42 -10.29
C GLU A 295 7.43 18.82 -9.64
N PRO A 296 8.56 19.49 -9.34
CA PRO A 296 8.53 20.74 -8.59
C PRO A 296 8.13 21.96 -9.43
N ILE A 297 8.06 21.81 -10.77
CA ILE A 297 7.74 22.92 -11.68
C ILE A 297 6.22 23.02 -11.83
N PRO A 298 5.60 24.20 -11.51
CA PRO A 298 4.17 24.39 -11.72
C PRO A 298 3.81 24.33 -13.21
N VAL A 299 2.67 23.70 -13.50
CA VAL A 299 2.15 23.51 -14.87
C VAL A 299 1.19 24.66 -15.21
N GLY A 300 1.34 25.27 -16.41
CA GLY A 300 0.37 26.24 -16.92
C GLY A 300 -0.98 25.56 -17.18
N LYS A 301 -2.07 26.25 -16.85
CA LYS A 301 -3.45 25.80 -17.11
C LYS A 301 -4.22 26.89 -17.79
N ALA A 302 -4.82 26.56 -18.94
CA ALA A 302 -5.63 27.41 -19.78
C ALA A 302 -7.00 26.79 -20.07
N LEU A 303 -7.84 27.47 -20.80
CA LEU A 303 -9.17 27.02 -21.21
C LEU A 303 -9.11 25.61 -21.86
N GLY A 304 -9.92 24.68 -21.40
CA GLY A 304 -10.00 23.30 -21.88
C GLY A 304 -9.00 22.35 -21.25
N GLU A 305 -8.05 22.81 -20.45
CA GLU A 305 -7.09 21.93 -19.78
C GLU A 305 -7.65 21.33 -18.48
N ARG A 306 -7.20 20.13 -18.17
CA ARG A 306 -7.62 19.39 -16.95
C ARG A 306 -6.87 19.90 -15.73
N VAL A 307 -7.61 19.98 -14.61
CA VAL A 307 -7.11 20.25 -13.26
C VAL A 307 -7.46 19.10 -12.33
N MET A 308 -6.57 18.80 -11.38
CA MET A 308 -6.68 17.64 -10.49
C MET A 308 -6.90 18.07 -9.05
N ALA A 309 -7.75 17.32 -8.33
CA ALA A 309 -8.02 17.54 -6.91
C ALA A 309 -6.76 17.49 -6.05
N GLY A 310 -6.65 18.41 -5.08
CA GLY A 310 -5.52 18.47 -4.15
C GLY A 310 -4.33 19.30 -4.63
N THR A 311 -4.24 19.67 -5.91
CA THR A 311 -3.23 20.57 -6.46
C THR A 311 -3.46 22.02 -6.02
N ILE A 312 -2.45 22.87 -6.07
CA ILE A 312 -2.52 24.24 -5.57
C ILE A 312 -2.48 25.23 -6.73
N ASN A 313 -3.53 26.04 -6.83
CA ASN A 313 -3.57 27.14 -7.78
C ASN A 313 -2.63 28.28 -7.32
N LYS A 314 -1.74 28.78 -8.19
CA LYS A 314 -0.69 29.76 -7.78
C LYS A 314 -1.03 31.21 -8.10
N ASN A 315 -1.25 31.55 -9.36
CA ASN A 315 -1.18 32.96 -9.79
C ASN A 315 -2.53 33.57 -10.19
N GLY A 316 -3.33 32.90 -11.00
CA GLY A 316 -4.60 33.37 -11.53
C GLY A 316 -5.81 32.78 -10.81
N THR A 317 -6.99 33.34 -11.04
CA THR A 317 -8.25 32.71 -10.64
C THR A 317 -8.69 31.78 -11.75
N LEU A 318 -8.97 30.53 -11.42
CA LEU A 318 -9.49 29.52 -12.34
C LEU A 318 -10.95 29.23 -12.03
N ARG A 319 -11.79 29.21 -13.07
CA ARG A 319 -13.10 28.58 -13.04
C ARG A 319 -13.02 27.27 -13.80
N TYR A 320 -13.51 26.21 -13.20
CA TYR A 320 -13.45 24.87 -13.79
C TYR A 320 -14.74 24.11 -13.53
N ARG A 321 -15.12 23.30 -14.50
CA ARG A 321 -16.29 22.44 -14.39
C ARG A 321 -15.87 21.08 -13.82
N ALA A 322 -16.51 20.67 -12.74
CA ALA A 322 -16.30 19.37 -12.13
C ALA A 322 -16.66 18.22 -13.11
N GLU A 323 -15.74 17.30 -13.36
CA GLU A 323 -15.99 16.08 -14.13
C GLU A 323 -16.32 14.90 -13.22
N LYS A 324 -15.80 14.90 -11.99
CA LYS A 324 -15.96 13.80 -11.03
C LYS A 324 -16.56 14.33 -9.71
N ALA A 325 -17.24 13.44 -8.99
CA ALA A 325 -17.65 13.73 -7.62
C ALA A 325 -16.43 13.71 -6.69
N ALA A 326 -16.53 14.30 -5.51
CA ALA A 326 -15.43 14.37 -4.53
C ALA A 326 -14.87 12.97 -4.13
N THR A 327 -15.73 11.96 -4.14
CA THR A 327 -15.39 10.57 -3.83
C THR A 327 -14.67 9.84 -4.97
N ASP A 328 -14.79 10.34 -6.19
CA ASP A 328 -14.32 9.65 -7.41
C ASP A 328 -13.13 10.36 -8.05
N THR A 329 -12.56 11.38 -7.36
CA THR A 329 -11.35 12.07 -7.79
C THR A 329 -10.11 11.16 -7.72
N LEU A 330 -9.10 11.48 -8.55
CA LEU A 330 -7.81 10.77 -8.51
C LEU A 330 -7.21 10.76 -7.10
N LEU A 331 -7.29 11.89 -6.37
CA LEU A 331 -6.82 11.98 -4.99
C LEU A 331 -7.58 11.03 -4.05
N ALA A 332 -8.91 10.96 -4.16
CA ALA A 332 -9.73 10.04 -3.38
C ALA A 332 -9.39 8.58 -3.68
N HIS A 333 -9.07 8.27 -4.96
CA HIS A 333 -8.62 6.96 -5.40
C HIS A 333 -7.27 6.59 -4.80
N ILE A 334 -6.29 7.50 -4.83
CA ILE A 334 -4.98 7.36 -4.18
C ILE A 334 -5.13 7.06 -2.68
N VAL A 335 -5.96 7.83 -1.99
CA VAL A 335 -6.21 7.63 -0.55
C VAL A 335 -6.80 6.25 -0.28
N ARG A 336 -7.79 5.81 -1.07
CA ARG A 336 -8.39 4.47 -0.96
C ARG A 336 -7.39 3.34 -1.24
N MET A 337 -6.54 3.49 -2.28
CA MET A 337 -5.48 2.51 -2.57
C MET A 337 -4.54 2.35 -1.38
N VAL A 338 -4.06 3.45 -0.82
CA VAL A 338 -3.12 3.41 0.31
C VAL A 338 -3.79 2.81 1.55
N GLN A 339 -5.07 3.09 1.82
CA GLN A 339 -5.83 2.48 2.90
C GLN A 339 -6.02 0.98 2.70
N ASN A 340 -6.39 0.55 1.49
CA ASN A 340 -6.55 -0.87 1.15
C ASN A 340 -5.24 -1.62 1.29
N ALA A 341 -4.15 -1.02 0.84
CA ALA A 341 -2.84 -1.61 0.94
C ALA A 341 -2.34 -1.76 2.39
N GLN A 342 -2.71 -0.84 3.29
CA GLN A 342 -2.45 -0.98 4.73
C GLN A 342 -3.22 -2.13 5.36
N ASN A 343 -4.39 -2.47 4.81
CA ASN A 343 -5.23 -3.54 5.31
C ASN A 343 -4.85 -4.91 4.71
N SER A 344 -4.02 -4.94 3.67
CA SER A 344 -3.60 -6.20 3.04
C SER A 344 -2.55 -6.93 3.89
N LYS A 345 -2.71 -8.27 4.02
CA LYS A 345 -1.72 -9.13 4.67
C LYS A 345 -0.71 -9.62 3.65
N VAL A 346 0.57 -9.40 3.91
CA VAL A 346 1.63 -10.07 3.15
C VAL A 346 1.81 -11.52 3.58
N PRO A 347 2.21 -12.43 2.69
CA PRO A 347 2.47 -13.83 3.02
C PRO A 347 3.39 -14.03 4.22
N VAL A 348 4.43 -13.19 4.35
CA VAL A 348 5.33 -13.19 5.51
C VAL A 348 4.60 -12.92 6.82
N GLN A 349 3.59 -12.06 6.84
CA GLN A 349 2.81 -11.76 8.05
C GLN A 349 1.98 -12.97 8.49
N ALA A 350 1.39 -13.71 7.57
CA ALA A 350 0.65 -14.93 7.88
C ALA A 350 1.55 -16.01 8.53
N LEU A 351 2.82 -16.10 8.08
CA LEU A 351 3.81 -16.97 8.71
C LEU A 351 4.12 -16.53 10.14
N VAL A 352 4.32 -15.22 10.35
CA VAL A 352 4.60 -14.63 11.66
C VAL A 352 3.45 -14.88 12.64
N ASP A 353 2.20 -14.70 12.19
CA ASP A 353 1.01 -14.94 13.01
C ASP A 353 0.91 -16.40 13.44
N ARG A 354 1.23 -17.35 12.54
CA ARG A 354 1.26 -18.80 12.85
C ARG A 354 2.35 -19.13 13.87
N ILE A 355 3.55 -18.58 13.72
CA ILE A 355 4.64 -18.75 14.69
C ILE A 355 4.24 -18.20 16.05
N ALA A 356 3.65 -17.01 16.11
CA ALA A 356 3.23 -16.36 17.35
C ALA A 356 2.17 -17.18 18.11
N ALA A 357 1.28 -17.87 17.42
CA ALA A 357 0.26 -18.72 18.05
C ALA A 357 0.84 -19.92 18.80
N VAL A 358 1.96 -20.49 18.33
CA VAL A 358 2.66 -21.60 18.97
C VAL A 358 3.65 -21.12 20.03
N PHE A 359 4.21 -19.94 19.82
CA PHE A 359 5.30 -19.40 20.64
C PHE A 359 4.88 -19.16 22.11
N VAL A 360 3.71 -18.58 22.35
CA VAL A 360 3.25 -18.25 23.71
C VAL A 360 3.07 -19.48 24.59
N PRO A 361 2.36 -20.55 24.15
CA PRO A 361 2.30 -21.80 24.90
C PRO A 361 3.67 -22.44 25.14
N ALA A 362 4.55 -22.42 24.15
CA ALA A 362 5.90 -22.98 24.27
C ALA A 362 6.73 -22.25 25.34
N ILE A 363 6.61 -20.92 25.42
CA ILE A 363 7.29 -20.11 26.44
C ILE A 363 6.76 -20.41 27.84
N ILE A 364 5.45 -20.56 28.02
CA ILE A 364 4.88 -20.96 29.31
C ILE A 364 5.45 -22.32 29.73
N GLY A 365 5.52 -23.28 28.81
CA GLY A 365 6.14 -24.59 29.06
C GLY A 365 7.61 -24.46 29.46
N MET A 366 8.39 -23.62 28.76
CA MET A 366 9.81 -23.40 29.06
C MET A 366 10.02 -22.70 30.41
N ALA A 367 9.16 -21.74 30.77
CA ALA A 367 9.20 -21.09 32.07
C ALA A 367 8.93 -22.08 33.21
N LEU A 368 7.96 -22.97 33.05
CA LEU A 368 7.68 -24.04 34.03
C LEU A 368 8.81 -25.06 34.12
N LEU A 369 9.39 -25.45 32.96
CA LEU A 369 10.57 -26.33 32.92
C LEU A 369 11.78 -25.69 33.62
N SER A 370 12.00 -24.39 33.44
CA SER A 370 13.06 -23.64 34.13
C SER A 370 12.86 -23.66 35.65
N LEU A 371 11.62 -23.39 36.13
CA LEU A 371 11.28 -23.51 37.52
C LEU A 371 11.57 -24.93 38.05
N ALA A 372 11.09 -25.96 37.38
CA ALA A 372 11.29 -27.35 37.79
C ALA A 372 12.77 -27.75 37.81
N ALA A 373 13.56 -27.32 36.80
CA ALA A 373 15.00 -27.56 36.77
C ALA A 373 15.72 -26.93 37.96
N TRP A 374 15.41 -25.69 38.31
CA TRP A 374 16.01 -25.03 39.45
C TRP A 374 15.63 -25.66 40.80
N LEU A 375 14.41 -26.17 40.99
CA LEU A 375 13.99 -26.90 42.16
C LEU A 375 14.78 -28.19 42.37
N VAL A 376 15.21 -28.83 41.30
CA VAL A 376 16.02 -30.07 41.35
C VAL A 376 17.52 -29.77 41.47
N LEU A 377 18.03 -28.78 40.72
CA LEU A 377 19.47 -28.51 40.62
C LEU A 377 20.05 -27.66 41.76
N SER A 378 19.21 -26.92 42.51
CA SER A 378 19.67 -26.03 43.61
C SER A 378 18.85 -26.29 44.89
N PRO A 379 19.24 -27.24 45.74
CA PRO A 379 18.48 -27.63 46.92
C PRO A 379 18.22 -26.47 47.91
N ASP A 380 19.20 -25.57 48.07
CA ASP A 380 19.13 -24.54 49.11
C ASP A 380 18.35 -23.29 48.69
N ASN A 381 18.39 -22.90 47.38
CA ASN A 381 17.75 -21.68 46.85
C ASN A 381 16.94 -21.93 45.60
N GLY A 382 16.58 -23.18 45.28
CA GLY A 382 15.95 -23.56 44.01
C GLY A 382 14.62 -22.87 43.76
N LEU A 383 13.80 -22.66 44.80
CA LEU A 383 12.53 -21.94 44.64
C LEU A 383 12.75 -20.47 44.24
N THR A 384 13.66 -19.78 44.92
CA THR A 384 13.96 -18.35 44.61
C THR A 384 14.55 -18.20 43.22
N HIS A 385 15.58 -18.97 42.87
CA HIS A 385 16.21 -18.94 41.55
C HIS A 385 15.24 -19.38 40.45
N GLY A 386 14.44 -20.42 40.69
CA GLY A 386 13.45 -20.92 39.76
C GLY A 386 12.33 -19.92 39.46
N LEU A 387 11.84 -19.21 40.50
CA LEU A 387 10.82 -18.18 40.31
C LEU A 387 11.38 -16.96 39.58
N ILE A 388 12.61 -16.51 39.91
CA ILE A 388 13.28 -15.43 39.14
C ILE A 388 13.46 -15.82 37.70
N ALA A 389 13.96 -17.04 37.43
CA ALA A 389 14.15 -17.55 36.09
C ALA A 389 12.82 -17.64 35.33
N MET A 390 11.79 -18.20 35.97
CA MET A 390 10.44 -18.32 35.36
C MET A 390 9.88 -16.95 35.01
N VAL A 391 9.91 -15.97 35.91
CA VAL A 391 9.43 -14.61 35.65
C VAL A 391 10.25 -13.94 34.58
N SER A 392 11.58 -14.06 34.61
CA SER A 392 12.46 -13.47 33.59
C SER A 392 12.20 -14.06 32.21
N VAL A 393 11.99 -15.37 32.09
CA VAL A 393 11.62 -16.05 30.84
C VAL A 393 10.28 -15.55 30.33
N LEU A 394 9.26 -15.46 31.18
CA LEU A 394 7.92 -15.00 30.79
C LEU A 394 7.95 -13.53 30.31
N VAL A 395 8.75 -12.66 30.93
CA VAL A 395 8.87 -11.25 30.55
C VAL A 395 9.63 -11.09 29.25
N ILE A 396 10.85 -11.68 29.16
CA ILE A 396 11.74 -11.42 28.02
C ILE A 396 11.27 -12.07 26.72
N ALA A 397 10.52 -13.14 26.83
CA ALA A 397 9.99 -13.86 25.69
C ALA A 397 8.80 -13.17 25.01
N CYS A 398 8.33 -12.02 25.50
CA CYS A 398 7.27 -11.29 24.84
C CYS A 398 7.69 -10.83 23.42
N PRO A 399 7.07 -11.34 22.35
CA PRO A 399 7.42 -10.96 20.99
C PRO A 399 6.74 -9.62 20.58
N CYS A 400 6.86 -8.59 21.42
CA CYS A 400 6.15 -7.31 21.25
C CYS A 400 6.51 -6.62 19.92
N SER A 401 7.78 -6.70 19.52
CA SER A 401 8.28 -6.11 18.27
C SER A 401 7.82 -6.87 17.01
N LEU A 402 7.47 -8.15 17.14
CA LEU A 402 7.09 -9.00 16.02
C LEU A 402 5.82 -8.50 15.31
N GLY A 403 4.81 -8.08 16.06
CA GLY A 403 3.57 -7.52 15.53
C GLY A 403 3.73 -6.21 14.78
N LEU A 404 4.85 -5.50 14.98
CA LEU A 404 5.18 -4.22 14.33
C LEU A 404 6.16 -4.35 13.16
N ALA A 405 6.95 -5.42 13.13
CA ALA A 405 8.06 -5.59 12.21
C ALA A 405 7.65 -5.43 10.74
N THR A 406 6.54 -6.04 10.34
CA THR A 406 6.02 -6.01 8.98
C THR A 406 5.19 -4.75 8.70
N PRO A 407 4.13 -4.42 9.48
CA PRO A 407 3.26 -3.29 9.16
C PRO A 407 4.00 -1.94 9.12
N THR A 408 4.92 -1.70 10.04
CA THR A 408 5.64 -0.41 10.09
C THR A 408 6.53 -0.22 8.85
N ALA A 409 7.24 -1.27 8.41
CA ALA A 409 8.07 -1.20 7.22
C ALA A 409 7.24 -0.98 5.95
N ILE A 410 6.08 -1.64 5.82
CA ILE A 410 5.15 -1.49 4.70
C ILE A 410 4.61 -0.06 4.65
N ILE A 411 4.09 0.47 5.77
CA ILE A 411 3.53 1.81 5.83
C ILE A 411 4.57 2.88 5.44
N VAL A 412 5.81 2.74 5.95
CA VAL A 412 6.91 3.64 5.59
C VAL A 412 7.28 3.51 4.11
N GLY A 413 7.37 2.29 3.59
CA GLY A 413 7.69 2.02 2.19
C GLY A 413 6.63 2.58 1.24
N MET A 414 5.36 2.29 1.50
CA MET A 414 4.24 2.76 0.68
C MET A 414 4.07 4.28 0.75
N GLY A 415 4.16 4.86 1.95
CA GLY A 415 4.11 6.31 2.13
C GLY A 415 5.21 7.02 1.35
N ARG A 416 6.41 6.42 1.29
CA ARG A 416 7.52 6.92 0.48
C ARG A 416 7.27 6.73 -1.02
N GLY A 417 6.68 5.61 -1.44
CA GLY A 417 6.23 5.38 -2.82
C GLY A 417 5.26 6.47 -3.25
N ALA A 418 4.21 6.69 -2.49
CA ALA A 418 3.19 7.69 -2.77
C ALA A 418 3.78 9.11 -2.90
N ASN A 419 4.70 9.50 -2.00
CA ASN A 419 5.39 10.80 -2.07
C ASN A 419 6.29 10.96 -3.32
N ASN A 420 6.63 9.87 -3.99
CA ASN A 420 7.41 9.86 -5.23
C ASN A 420 6.58 9.50 -6.46
N GLY A 421 5.25 9.58 -6.37
CA GLY A 421 4.34 9.28 -7.47
C GLY A 421 4.25 7.79 -7.83
N ILE A 422 4.60 6.89 -6.91
CA ILE A 422 4.50 5.44 -7.06
C ILE A 422 3.39 4.94 -6.15
N LEU A 423 2.24 4.58 -6.72
CA LEU A 423 1.11 4.02 -5.99
C LEU A 423 1.19 2.50 -5.98
N ILE A 424 0.95 1.92 -4.82
CA ILE A 424 1.00 0.47 -4.59
C ILE A 424 -0.36 0.05 -4.06
N LYS A 425 -1.04 -0.85 -4.78
CA LYS A 425 -2.41 -1.27 -4.48
C LYS A 425 -2.52 -2.09 -3.21
N ASP A 426 -1.54 -2.97 -3.00
CA ASP A 426 -1.47 -3.82 -1.81
C ASP A 426 -0.01 -4.14 -1.42
N ALA A 427 0.16 -4.69 -0.24
CA ALA A 427 1.48 -5.00 0.27
C ALA A 427 2.13 -6.24 -0.39
N THR A 428 1.34 -7.11 -1.04
CA THR A 428 1.85 -8.28 -1.78
C THR A 428 2.60 -7.83 -3.02
N CYS A 429 2.18 -6.72 -3.62
CA CYS A 429 2.85 -6.07 -4.74
C CYS A 429 4.34 -5.80 -4.45
N LEU A 430 4.70 -5.40 -3.20
CA LEU A 430 6.10 -5.19 -2.81
C LEU A 430 6.91 -6.49 -2.82
N GLU A 431 6.33 -7.60 -2.40
CA GLU A 431 7.00 -8.91 -2.46
C GLU A 431 7.16 -9.40 -3.90
N THR A 432 6.12 -9.24 -4.72
CA THR A 432 6.12 -9.62 -6.13
C THR A 432 7.15 -8.78 -6.91
N ALA A 433 7.12 -7.46 -6.76
CA ALA A 433 8.06 -6.55 -7.43
C ALA A 433 9.53 -6.87 -7.13
N ARG A 434 9.82 -7.42 -5.96
CA ARG A 434 11.17 -7.89 -5.62
C ARG A 434 11.60 -9.14 -6.39
N ARG A 435 10.65 -9.99 -6.79
CA ARG A 435 10.93 -11.28 -7.44
C ARG A 435 11.01 -11.18 -8.96
N ILE A 436 10.62 -10.03 -9.51
CA ILE A 436 10.60 -9.80 -10.95
C ILE A 436 12.00 -9.97 -11.53
N ASP A 437 12.12 -10.80 -12.54
CA ASP A 437 13.33 -11.05 -13.33
C ASP A 437 13.16 -10.64 -14.80
N CYS A 438 11.92 -10.37 -15.23
CA CYS A 438 11.57 -10.00 -16.59
C CYS A 438 10.56 -8.84 -16.60
N VAL A 439 10.83 -7.80 -17.38
CA VAL A 439 9.94 -6.64 -17.56
C VAL A 439 9.57 -6.52 -19.03
N LEU A 440 8.27 -6.54 -19.30
CA LEU A 440 7.68 -6.30 -20.61
C LEU A 440 7.20 -4.84 -20.66
N LEU A 441 7.70 -4.09 -21.62
CA LEU A 441 7.41 -2.68 -21.84
C LEU A 441 6.60 -2.52 -23.13
N ASP A 442 5.39 -2.01 -23.02
CA ASP A 442 4.69 -1.57 -24.22
C ASP A 442 5.44 -0.39 -24.85
N LYS A 443 5.39 -0.26 -26.16
CA LYS A 443 6.01 0.87 -26.87
C LYS A 443 5.23 2.15 -26.63
N THR A 444 3.97 2.16 -27.07
CA THR A 444 3.15 3.37 -27.22
C THR A 444 2.67 3.89 -25.84
N GLY A 445 2.89 5.17 -25.55
CA GLY A 445 2.51 5.76 -24.26
C GLY A 445 3.38 5.33 -23.06
N THR A 446 4.16 4.25 -23.18
CA THR A 446 5.07 3.74 -22.14
C THR A 446 6.51 4.15 -22.40
N LEU A 447 7.13 3.66 -23.48
CA LEU A 447 8.46 4.07 -23.91
C LEU A 447 8.45 5.39 -24.67
N THR A 448 7.34 5.67 -25.37
CA THR A 448 7.11 6.88 -26.14
C THR A 448 6.16 7.84 -25.41
N ILE A 449 6.04 9.06 -25.91
CA ILE A 449 5.16 10.10 -25.36
C ILE A 449 3.68 9.71 -25.51
N GLY A 450 3.35 8.90 -26.53
CA GLY A 450 1.99 8.45 -26.84
C GLY A 450 1.17 9.48 -27.64
N HIS A 451 1.86 10.43 -28.26
CA HIS A 451 1.27 11.42 -29.15
C HIS A 451 2.01 11.34 -30.50
N PRO A 452 1.57 10.46 -31.42
CA PRO A 452 2.17 10.40 -32.71
C PRO A 452 1.94 11.71 -33.49
N GLU A 453 2.96 12.15 -34.22
CA GLU A 453 2.89 13.33 -35.10
C GLU A 453 3.25 12.96 -36.52
N VAL A 454 2.62 13.58 -37.50
CA VAL A 454 2.99 13.44 -38.86
C VAL A 454 4.28 14.19 -39.15
N VAL A 455 5.34 13.47 -39.51
CA VAL A 455 6.68 14.02 -39.76
C VAL A 455 7.01 14.21 -41.23
N ASP A 456 6.40 13.42 -42.11
CA ASP A 456 6.61 13.53 -43.56
C ASP A 456 5.43 12.94 -44.33
N THR A 457 5.22 13.42 -45.58
CA THR A 457 4.12 12.95 -46.40
C THR A 457 4.57 12.84 -47.84
N HIS A 458 4.08 11.83 -48.56
CA HIS A 458 4.35 11.61 -49.99
C HIS A 458 3.06 11.28 -50.71
N PHE A 459 2.61 12.18 -51.61
CA PHE A 459 1.42 12.02 -52.42
C PHE A 459 1.79 11.79 -53.91
N ALA A 460 1.06 10.90 -54.56
CA ALA A 460 1.28 10.57 -55.97
C ALA A 460 0.82 11.69 -56.91
N GLN A 461 -0.27 12.38 -56.59
CA GLN A 461 -0.87 13.49 -57.33
C GLN A 461 -1.72 14.34 -56.40
N ASP A 462 -2.03 15.59 -56.79
CA ASP A 462 -2.96 16.53 -56.13
C ASP A 462 -3.06 16.40 -54.59
N ASN A 463 -2.11 16.97 -53.91
CA ASN A 463 -1.96 16.88 -52.45
C ASN A 463 -3.21 17.34 -51.67
N GLY A 464 -3.97 18.32 -52.19
CA GLY A 464 -5.12 18.88 -51.47
C GLY A 464 -6.32 17.93 -51.40
N ARG A 465 -6.68 17.31 -52.56
CA ARG A 465 -7.82 16.38 -52.61
C ARG A 465 -7.54 15.07 -51.88
N LEU A 466 -6.35 14.49 -52.02
CA LEU A 466 -5.98 13.24 -51.39
C LEU A 466 -5.85 13.42 -49.86
N ALA A 467 -5.35 14.58 -49.39
CA ALA A 467 -5.33 14.92 -48.00
C ALA A 467 -6.74 15.06 -47.39
N ALA A 468 -7.69 15.63 -48.16
CA ALA A 468 -9.08 15.73 -47.73
C ALA A 468 -9.75 14.37 -47.62
N VAL A 469 -9.51 13.46 -48.58
CA VAL A 469 -9.99 12.05 -48.54
C VAL A 469 -9.42 11.31 -47.36
N LEU A 470 -8.11 11.43 -47.13
CA LEU A 470 -7.41 10.81 -46.00
C LEU A 470 -8.02 11.26 -44.65
N CYS A 471 -8.17 12.58 -44.50
CA CYS A 471 -8.75 13.15 -43.29
C CYS A 471 -10.22 12.76 -43.10
N ALA A 472 -11.05 12.73 -44.17
CA ALA A 472 -12.45 12.36 -44.08
C ALA A 472 -12.66 10.90 -43.61
N LEU A 473 -11.80 9.98 -44.05
CA LEU A 473 -11.85 8.58 -43.67
C LEU A 473 -11.31 8.39 -42.25
N GLU A 474 -10.17 8.99 -41.92
CA GLU A 474 -9.53 8.87 -40.62
C GLU A 474 -10.34 9.58 -39.50
N HIS A 475 -11.09 10.61 -39.82
CA HIS A 475 -11.99 11.28 -38.84
C HIS A 475 -13.06 10.33 -38.25
N ARG A 476 -13.33 9.19 -38.89
CA ARG A 476 -14.26 8.14 -38.43
C ARG A 476 -13.56 7.03 -37.66
N SER A 477 -12.25 7.08 -37.54
CA SER A 477 -11.43 6.13 -36.82
C SER A 477 -11.09 6.68 -35.45
N GLU A 478 -11.18 5.84 -34.42
CA GLU A 478 -10.77 6.19 -33.04
C GLU A 478 -9.28 5.91 -32.78
N HIS A 479 -8.52 5.56 -33.82
CA HIS A 479 -7.12 5.20 -33.67
C HIS A 479 -6.24 6.45 -33.45
N PRO A 480 -5.23 6.44 -32.54
CA PRO A 480 -4.35 7.61 -32.28
C PRO A 480 -3.62 8.12 -33.52
N LEU A 481 -3.26 7.24 -34.46
CA LEU A 481 -2.65 7.63 -35.76
C LEU A 481 -3.61 8.44 -36.60
N ALA A 482 -4.89 8.11 -36.58
CA ALA A 482 -5.95 8.81 -37.32
C ALA A 482 -6.12 10.24 -36.79
N GLU A 483 -6.11 10.41 -35.44
CA GLU A 483 -6.16 11.74 -34.83
C GLU A 483 -4.96 12.59 -35.23
N ALA A 484 -3.75 12.04 -35.23
CA ALA A 484 -2.54 12.73 -35.66
C ALA A 484 -2.62 13.20 -37.15
N ILE A 485 -3.13 12.34 -38.03
CA ILE A 485 -3.35 12.67 -39.43
C ILE A 485 -4.37 13.80 -39.59
N CYS A 486 -5.51 13.70 -38.90
CA CYS A 486 -6.54 14.75 -38.93
C CYS A 486 -6.04 16.07 -38.37
N GLN A 487 -5.19 16.04 -37.32
CA GLN A 487 -4.59 17.25 -36.76
C GLN A 487 -3.61 17.92 -37.72
N HIS A 488 -2.82 17.14 -38.44
CA HIS A 488 -1.87 17.67 -39.45
C HIS A 488 -2.60 18.35 -40.61
N PHE A 489 -3.71 17.80 -41.06
CA PHE A 489 -4.49 18.30 -42.19
C PHE A 489 -5.75 19.10 -41.79
N LYS A 490 -5.72 19.84 -40.69
CA LYS A 490 -6.86 20.62 -40.11
C LYS A 490 -7.54 21.59 -41.10
N GLY A 491 -6.89 21.94 -42.21
CA GLY A 491 -7.42 22.82 -43.24
C GLY A 491 -8.06 22.10 -44.43
N ALA A 492 -8.15 20.77 -44.42
CA ALA A 492 -8.72 20.00 -45.53
C ALA A 492 -10.24 20.20 -45.60
N GLU A 493 -10.80 20.26 -46.85
CA GLU A 493 -12.24 20.37 -47.05
C GLU A 493 -12.96 19.14 -46.53
N PRO A 494 -14.08 19.30 -45.78
CA PRO A 494 -14.85 18.16 -45.30
C PRO A 494 -15.53 17.44 -46.49
N LEU A 495 -15.28 16.13 -46.64
CA LEU A 495 -15.86 15.30 -47.66
C LEU A 495 -16.85 14.31 -47.07
N GLU A 496 -17.96 14.02 -47.81
CA GLU A 496 -18.90 12.99 -47.38
C GLU A 496 -18.34 11.58 -47.62
N VAL A 497 -18.49 10.72 -46.62
CA VAL A 497 -18.08 9.31 -46.66
C VAL A 497 -19.35 8.44 -46.53
N PRO A 498 -20.02 8.07 -47.67
CA PRO A 498 -21.24 7.28 -47.63
C PRO A 498 -21.05 5.85 -47.13
N HIS A 499 -19.92 5.25 -47.37
CA HIS A 499 -19.56 3.92 -46.86
C HIS A 499 -18.22 3.97 -46.12
N PHE A 500 -18.21 3.40 -44.92
CA PHE A 500 -17.01 3.28 -44.07
C PHE A 500 -17.01 1.92 -43.38
N ALA A 501 -15.89 1.24 -43.39
CA ALA A 501 -15.66 0.02 -42.65
C ALA A 501 -14.29 0.04 -41.95
N ALA A 502 -14.26 -0.26 -40.66
CA ALA A 502 -13.01 -0.51 -39.98
C ALA A 502 -12.56 -1.95 -40.18
N LEU A 503 -11.26 -2.13 -40.47
CA LEU A 503 -10.61 -3.43 -40.61
C LEU A 503 -9.77 -3.66 -39.33
N PRO A 504 -10.29 -4.37 -38.30
CA PRO A 504 -9.63 -4.47 -37.03
C PRO A 504 -8.17 -4.90 -37.10
N GLY A 505 -7.26 -4.12 -36.52
CA GLY A 505 -5.82 -4.37 -36.54
C GLY A 505 -5.08 -4.08 -37.84
N ASN A 506 -5.76 -3.67 -38.95
CA ASN A 506 -5.17 -3.49 -40.27
C ASN A 506 -5.36 -2.09 -40.83
N GLY A 507 -6.48 -1.43 -40.59
CA GLY A 507 -6.77 -0.12 -41.14
C GLY A 507 -8.24 0.17 -41.31
N VAL A 508 -8.58 1.06 -42.26
CA VAL A 508 -9.96 1.45 -42.60
C VAL A 508 -10.16 1.45 -44.12
N GLU A 509 -11.38 1.22 -44.54
CA GLU A 509 -11.79 1.35 -45.97
C GLU A 509 -13.06 2.16 -46.06
N GLY A 510 -13.21 2.86 -47.18
CA GLY A 510 -14.41 3.64 -47.44
C GLY A 510 -14.51 4.20 -48.82
N VAL A 511 -15.68 4.77 -49.12
CA VAL A 511 -15.99 5.35 -50.43
C VAL A 511 -16.12 6.86 -50.27
N VAL A 512 -15.39 7.60 -51.09
CA VAL A 512 -15.46 9.06 -51.16
C VAL A 512 -15.61 9.48 -52.61
N GLY A 513 -16.68 10.20 -52.94
CA GLY A 513 -16.92 10.67 -54.29
C GLY A 513 -16.96 9.59 -55.37
N ASN A 514 -17.56 8.42 -55.12
CA ASN A 514 -17.62 7.24 -55.99
C ASN A 514 -16.30 6.45 -56.18
N GLN A 515 -15.24 6.77 -55.44
CA GLN A 515 -13.98 6.03 -55.45
C GLN A 515 -13.79 5.29 -54.13
N HIS A 516 -13.32 4.05 -54.22
CA HIS A 516 -13.01 3.25 -53.02
C HIS A 516 -11.55 3.49 -52.62
N PHE A 517 -11.36 3.77 -51.32
CA PHE A 517 -10.05 3.98 -50.75
C PHE A 517 -9.83 3.02 -49.57
N LEU A 518 -8.60 2.55 -49.45
CA LEU A 518 -8.11 1.71 -48.35
C LEU A 518 -6.97 2.45 -47.66
N ILE A 519 -7.04 2.58 -46.35
CA ILE A 519 -5.99 3.19 -45.52
C ILE A 519 -5.51 2.16 -44.51
N GLY A 520 -4.21 2.03 -44.34
CA GLY A 520 -3.63 1.11 -43.34
C GLY A 520 -2.14 0.88 -43.52
N SER A 521 -1.65 -0.23 -42.98
CA SER A 521 -0.22 -0.57 -43.03
C SER A 521 0.25 -0.91 -44.46
N THR A 522 1.56 -0.78 -44.70
CA THR A 522 2.16 -1.22 -45.98
C THR A 522 1.96 -2.73 -46.23
N ALA A 523 1.88 -3.53 -45.17
CA ALA A 523 1.56 -4.97 -45.30
C ALA A 523 0.13 -5.19 -45.80
N LEU A 524 -0.87 -4.47 -45.29
CA LEU A 524 -2.25 -4.52 -45.77
C LEU A 524 -2.32 -4.20 -47.28
N MET A 525 -1.55 -3.20 -47.73
CA MET A 525 -1.51 -2.83 -49.15
C MET A 525 -0.94 -3.97 -50.00
N GLN A 526 0.08 -4.68 -49.54
CA GLN A 526 0.65 -5.84 -50.19
C GLN A 526 -0.32 -7.02 -50.23
N ASP A 527 -1.00 -7.33 -49.15
CA ASP A 527 -2.00 -8.40 -49.06
C ASP A 527 -3.18 -8.16 -50.00
N LYS A 528 -3.62 -6.91 -50.10
CA LYS A 528 -4.67 -6.47 -51.05
C LYS A 528 -4.13 -6.22 -52.47
N LYS A 529 -2.87 -6.58 -52.75
CA LYS A 529 -2.20 -6.48 -54.05
C LYS A 529 -2.21 -5.06 -54.62
N ARG A 530 -2.10 -4.04 -53.78
CA ARG A 530 -1.98 -2.64 -54.24
C ARG A 530 -0.55 -2.38 -54.70
N ILE A 531 -0.41 -1.62 -55.76
CA ILE A 531 0.86 -1.41 -56.48
C ILE A 531 1.57 -0.18 -55.89
N PHE A 532 2.81 -0.38 -55.43
CA PHE A 532 3.73 0.68 -55.05
C PHE A 532 4.63 1.07 -56.24
N THR A 533 4.82 2.34 -56.47
CA THR A 533 5.83 2.84 -57.40
C THR A 533 7.25 2.64 -56.85
N THR A 534 8.26 2.67 -57.73
CA THR A 534 9.68 2.59 -57.27
C THR A 534 10.06 3.76 -56.37
N ALA A 535 9.55 4.97 -56.65
CA ALA A 535 9.75 6.14 -55.79
C ALA A 535 9.19 5.94 -54.40
N GLN A 536 7.96 5.42 -54.28
CA GLN A 536 7.31 5.14 -53.01
C GLN A 536 8.08 4.08 -52.18
N ARG A 537 8.61 3.04 -52.81
CA ARG A 537 9.44 2.03 -52.14
C ARG A 537 10.69 2.65 -51.51
N ASN A 538 11.41 3.50 -52.27
CA ASN A 538 12.59 4.20 -51.77
C ASN A 538 12.25 5.13 -50.58
N VAL A 539 11.09 5.78 -50.62
CA VAL A 539 10.61 6.62 -49.53
C VAL A 539 10.29 5.76 -48.29
N ILE A 540 9.58 4.63 -48.50
CA ILE A 540 9.29 3.68 -47.39
C ILE A 540 10.58 3.18 -46.76
N ASP A 541 11.58 2.75 -47.53
CA ASP A 541 12.84 2.26 -47.03
C ASP A 541 13.58 3.36 -46.22
N SER A 542 13.61 4.57 -46.73
CA SER A 542 14.18 5.73 -46.05
C SER A 542 13.49 6.02 -44.70
N TRP A 543 12.16 5.94 -44.62
CA TRP A 543 11.39 6.19 -43.42
C TRP A 543 11.49 5.05 -42.39
N LEU A 544 11.57 3.79 -42.86
CA LEU A 544 11.82 2.64 -42.00
C LEU A 544 13.19 2.71 -41.33
N HIS A 545 14.22 3.19 -42.03
CA HIS A 545 15.55 3.44 -41.40
C HIS A 545 15.51 4.52 -40.30
N LYS A 546 14.52 5.43 -40.37
CA LYS A 546 14.29 6.47 -39.34
C LYS A 546 13.34 6.01 -38.24
N ALA A 547 12.91 4.73 -38.25
CA ALA A 547 11.97 4.15 -37.32
C ALA A 547 10.55 4.78 -37.31
N TYR A 548 10.14 5.37 -38.47
CA TYR A 548 8.81 5.96 -38.60
C TYR A 548 7.73 4.88 -38.81
N THR A 549 6.56 5.10 -38.28
CA THR A 549 5.36 4.31 -38.56
C THR A 549 4.75 4.82 -39.85
N ILE A 550 4.48 3.94 -40.81
CA ILE A 550 4.02 4.30 -42.14
C ILE A 550 2.56 3.90 -42.32
N VAL A 551 1.70 4.87 -42.62
CA VAL A 551 0.33 4.68 -43.06
C VAL A 551 0.25 4.95 -44.54
N ALA A 552 -0.29 4.00 -45.29
CA ALA A 552 -0.49 4.10 -46.75
C ALA A 552 -1.97 4.24 -47.07
N MET A 553 -2.30 5.07 -48.05
CA MET A 553 -3.63 5.15 -48.66
C MET A 553 -3.55 4.68 -50.09
N ALA A 554 -4.44 3.79 -50.49
CA ALA A 554 -4.54 3.28 -51.84
C ALA A 554 -5.94 3.47 -52.42
N ASP A 555 -6.02 3.65 -53.70
CA ASP A 555 -7.25 3.48 -54.50
C ASP A 555 -7.47 1.98 -54.85
N GLU A 556 -8.27 1.69 -55.86
CA GLU A 556 -8.54 0.31 -56.24
C GLU A 556 -7.32 -0.47 -56.77
N GLN A 557 -6.24 0.18 -57.19
CA GLN A 557 -5.08 -0.46 -57.80
C GLN A 557 -3.73 0.02 -57.24
N HIS A 558 -3.60 1.32 -56.98
CA HIS A 558 -2.31 1.95 -56.66
C HIS A 558 -2.31 2.61 -55.27
N VAL A 559 -1.14 2.64 -54.69
CA VAL A 559 -0.91 3.48 -53.51
C VAL A 559 -0.82 4.93 -53.92
N VAL A 560 -1.68 5.79 -53.40
CA VAL A 560 -1.84 7.21 -53.78
C VAL A 560 -1.23 8.17 -52.74
N ALA A 561 -1.11 7.73 -51.48
CA ALA A 561 -0.45 8.54 -50.48
C ALA A 561 0.29 7.66 -49.44
N LEU A 562 1.36 8.21 -48.92
CA LEU A 562 2.11 7.66 -47.79
C LEU A 562 2.26 8.77 -46.74
N VAL A 563 2.04 8.43 -45.50
CA VAL A 563 2.19 9.33 -44.34
C VAL A 563 3.14 8.67 -43.34
N ALA A 564 4.19 9.37 -42.99
CA ALA A 564 5.12 8.96 -41.94
C ALA A 564 4.74 9.61 -40.61
N LEU A 565 4.55 8.78 -39.60
CA LEU A 565 4.26 9.23 -38.26
C LEU A 565 5.41 8.82 -37.31
N ASN A 566 5.72 9.68 -36.35
CA ASN A 566 6.68 9.41 -35.31
C ASN A 566 6.02 9.63 -33.96
N ASP A 567 6.20 8.68 -33.07
CA ASP A 567 5.87 8.83 -31.66
C ASP A 567 7.20 8.91 -30.90
N GLU A 568 7.52 10.09 -30.43
CA GLU A 568 8.83 10.42 -29.86
C GLU A 568 9.08 9.60 -28.58
N LEU A 569 10.31 9.06 -28.47
CA LEU A 569 10.76 8.39 -27.26
C LEU A 569 10.86 9.38 -26.08
N LYS A 570 10.38 9.00 -24.92
CA LYS A 570 10.60 9.79 -23.70
C LYS A 570 12.09 9.87 -23.40
N SER A 571 12.58 11.04 -23.04
CA SER A 571 14.00 11.28 -22.74
C SER A 571 14.58 10.37 -21.65
N THR A 572 13.72 9.81 -20.82
CA THR A 572 14.10 8.93 -19.69
C THR A 572 14.04 7.45 -20.00
N SER A 573 13.46 7.02 -21.16
CA SER A 573 13.23 5.61 -21.48
C SER A 573 14.51 4.79 -21.55
N ALA A 574 15.51 5.25 -22.30
CA ALA A 574 16.80 4.55 -22.42
C ALA A 574 17.52 4.40 -21.06
N LYS A 575 17.47 5.46 -20.23
CA LYS A 575 18.07 5.41 -18.90
C LYS A 575 17.33 4.45 -17.99
N ALA A 576 15.98 4.41 -18.04
CA ALA A 576 15.17 3.50 -17.25
C ALA A 576 15.46 2.04 -17.59
N VAL A 577 15.55 1.71 -18.89
CA VAL A 577 15.92 0.37 -19.36
C VAL A 577 17.33 0.00 -18.90
N SER A 578 18.30 0.90 -19.00
CA SER A 578 19.66 0.67 -18.52
C SER A 578 19.71 0.38 -17.01
N GLU A 579 18.88 1.11 -16.20
CA GLU A 579 18.81 0.88 -14.76
C GLU A 579 18.11 -0.45 -14.40
N LEU A 580 17.10 -0.89 -15.17
CA LEU A 580 16.49 -2.21 -15.02
C LEU A 580 17.51 -3.33 -15.27
N LYS A 581 18.30 -3.21 -16.32
CA LYS A 581 19.40 -4.14 -16.61
C LYS A 581 20.44 -4.17 -15.50
N ALA A 582 20.79 -3.00 -14.94
CA ALA A 582 21.70 -2.93 -13.81
C ALA A 582 21.16 -3.62 -12.54
N LEU A 583 19.84 -3.78 -12.44
CA LEU A 583 19.17 -4.56 -11.39
C LEU A 583 19.13 -6.08 -11.71
N GLY A 584 19.65 -6.51 -12.86
CA GLY A 584 19.65 -7.90 -13.30
C GLY A 584 18.32 -8.35 -13.91
N ILE A 585 17.49 -7.41 -14.41
CA ILE A 585 16.16 -7.67 -14.96
C ILE A 585 16.24 -7.65 -16.49
N SER A 586 15.77 -8.71 -17.15
CA SER A 586 15.64 -8.79 -18.60
C SER A 586 14.52 -7.90 -19.11
N THR A 587 14.77 -7.15 -20.18
CA THR A 587 13.83 -6.18 -20.73
C THR A 587 13.34 -6.57 -22.11
N TYR A 588 12.03 -6.61 -22.29
CA TYR A 588 11.36 -6.91 -23.54
C TYR A 588 10.50 -5.71 -23.98
N MET A 589 10.64 -5.28 -25.22
CA MET A 589 9.74 -4.29 -25.83
C MET A 589 8.67 -5.02 -26.63
N LEU A 590 7.40 -4.73 -26.35
CA LEU A 590 6.26 -5.26 -27.10
C LEU A 590 5.67 -4.15 -27.96
N THR A 591 5.35 -4.46 -29.22
CA THR A 591 4.75 -3.48 -30.14
C THR A 591 3.93 -4.15 -31.25
N GLY A 592 2.86 -3.46 -31.70
CA GLY A 592 2.13 -3.81 -32.90
C GLY A 592 2.82 -3.41 -34.21
N ASP A 593 3.93 -2.65 -34.14
CA ASP A 593 4.68 -2.18 -35.29
C ASP A 593 5.34 -3.33 -36.08
N ASN A 594 5.81 -3.00 -37.27
CA ASN A 594 6.59 -3.91 -38.08
C ASN A 594 7.99 -4.16 -37.47
N GLU A 595 8.63 -5.24 -37.91
CA GLU A 595 9.93 -5.72 -37.44
C GLU A 595 11.04 -4.67 -37.51
N ALA A 596 11.11 -3.90 -38.60
CA ALA A 596 12.16 -2.91 -38.82
C ALA A 596 12.05 -1.73 -37.85
N THR A 597 10.84 -1.20 -37.66
CA THR A 597 10.57 -0.13 -36.67
C THR A 597 10.82 -0.62 -35.27
N ALA A 598 10.37 -1.84 -34.93
CA ALA A 598 10.57 -2.43 -33.60
C ALA A 598 12.05 -2.61 -33.28
N ALA A 599 12.84 -3.15 -34.22
CA ALA A 599 14.30 -3.31 -34.05
C ALA A 599 15.01 -1.98 -33.85
N ALA A 600 14.66 -0.95 -34.61
CA ALA A 600 15.26 0.36 -34.49
C ALA A 600 14.96 1.04 -33.15
N VAL A 601 13.71 1.00 -32.70
CA VAL A 601 13.29 1.55 -31.39
C VAL A 601 13.94 0.78 -30.25
N ALA A 602 13.95 -0.57 -30.32
CA ALA A 602 14.57 -1.40 -29.30
C ALA A 602 16.08 -1.10 -29.15
N ALA A 603 16.77 -0.89 -30.25
CA ALA A 603 18.17 -0.50 -30.24
C ALA A 603 18.40 0.89 -29.62
N GLN A 604 17.52 1.87 -29.93
CA GLN A 604 17.61 3.22 -29.35
C GLN A 604 17.38 3.23 -27.85
N VAL A 605 16.40 2.45 -27.37
CA VAL A 605 16.07 2.34 -25.94
C VAL A 605 17.07 1.42 -25.22
N GLY A 606 17.72 0.52 -25.95
CA GLY A 606 18.64 -0.47 -25.44
C GLY A 606 17.93 -1.66 -24.79
N ALA A 607 16.75 -2.05 -25.23
CA ALA A 607 16.05 -3.25 -24.74
C ALA A 607 16.83 -4.55 -25.11
N ASP A 608 16.75 -5.59 -24.27
CA ASP A 608 17.42 -6.87 -24.55
C ASP A 608 16.74 -7.64 -25.68
N HIS A 609 15.40 -7.58 -25.68
CA HIS A 609 14.57 -8.28 -26.65
C HIS A 609 13.43 -7.38 -27.11
N TYR A 610 12.90 -7.66 -28.30
CA TYR A 610 11.67 -7.05 -28.79
C TYR A 610 10.78 -8.08 -29.47
N VAL A 611 9.47 -7.84 -29.47
CA VAL A 611 8.49 -8.64 -30.20
C VAL A 611 7.60 -7.69 -30.98
N ALA A 612 7.60 -7.85 -32.29
CA ALA A 612 6.89 -7.02 -33.27
C ALA A 612 5.55 -7.65 -33.72
N ARG A 613 4.68 -6.86 -34.34
CA ARG A 613 3.39 -7.28 -34.91
C ARG A 613 2.45 -7.96 -33.92
N MET A 614 2.48 -7.60 -32.65
CA MET A 614 1.62 -8.19 -31.61
C MET A 614 0.22 -7.56 -31.65
N LEU A 615 -0.79 -8.39 -31.62
CA LEU A 615 -2.15 -7.99 -31.30
C LEU A 615 -2.34 -7.96 -29.77
N PRO A 616 -3.34 -7.24 -29.25
CA PRO A 616 -3.59 -7.17 -27.79
C PRO A 616 -3.72 -8.55 -27.10
N ALA A 617 -4.35 -9.53 -27.78
CA ALA A 617 -4.47 -10.89 -27.24
C ALA A 617 -3.12 -11.63 -27.16
N ASP A 618 -2.26 -11.45 -28.17
CA ASP A 618 -0.95 -12.12 -28.25
C ASP A 618 -0.03 -11.69 -27.11
N LYS A 619 -0.19 -10.45 -26.62
CA LYS A 619 0.60 -9.94 -25.49
C LYS A 619 0.33 -10.73 -24.20
N ALA A 620 -0.93 -11.11 -23.94
CA ALA A 620 -1.28 -11.92 -22.77
C ALA A 620 -0.73 -13.34 -22.87
N ASP A 621 -0.80 -13.94 -24.07
CA ASP A 621 -0.24 -15.27 -24.31
C ASP A 621 1.28 -15.28 -24.20
N PHE A 622 1.95 -14.22 -24.63
CA PHE A 622 3.40 -14.05 -24.45
C PHE A 622 3.80 -13.96 -22.98
N VAL A 623 3.08 -13.17 -22.17
CA VAL A 623 3.24 -13.13 -20.70
C VAL A 623 3.14 -14.54 -20.13
N LYS A 624 2.07 -15.27 -20.46
CA LYS A 624 1.83 -16.62 -19.99
C LYS A 624 2.93 -17.61 -20.41
N GLY A 625 3.47 -17.45 -21.60
CA GLY A 625 4.60 -18.23 -22.11
C GLY A 625 5.84 -18.07 -21.23
N LEU A 626 6.21 -16.82 -20.90
CA LEU A 626 7.34 -16.53 -20.02
C LEU A 626 7.12 -17.05 -18.60
N GLN A 627 5.89 -16.89 -18.06
CA GLN A 627 5.53 -17.45 -16.76
C GLN A 627 5.66 -18.99 -16.72
N THR A 628 5.23 -19.67 -17.80
CA THR A 628 5.38 -21.11 -17.93
C THR A 628 6.84 -21.54 -18.01
N ALA A 629 7.71 -20.70 -18.56
CA ALA A 629 9.16 -20.91 -18.56
C ALA A 629 9.82 -20.66 -17.18
N GLY A 630 9.05 -20.21 -16.18
CA GLY A 630 9.51 -20.02 -14.81
C GLY A 630 9.93 -18.58 -14.48
N HIS A 631 9.70 -17.62 -15.39
CA HIS A 631 9.99 -16.22 -15.15
C HIS A 631 8.91 -15.54 -14.30
N GLN A 632 9.32 -14.57 -13.51
CA GLN A 632 8.42 -13.66 -12.80
C GLN A 632 8.30 -12.36 -13.60
N VAL A 633 7.16 -12.15 -14.21
CA VAL A 633 6.96 -11.17 -15.28
C VAL A 633 6.26 -9.92 -14.76
N ALA A 634 6.85 -8.74 -15.01
CA ALA A 634 6.16 -7.47 -14.90
C ALA A 634 5.71 -6.98 -16.27
N MET A 635 4.46 -6.56 -16.40
CA MET A 635 3.94 -5.85 -17.57
C MET A 635 3.71 -4.39 -17.26
N VAL A 636 4.24 -3.52 -18.12
CA VAL A 636 4.11 -2.06 -18.02
C VAL A 636 3.43 -1.52 -19.28
N GLY A 637 2.30 -0.85 -19.09
CA GLY A 637 1.50 -0.33 -20.20
C GLY A 637 0.60 0.83 -19.77
N ASP A 638 -0.11 1.41 -20.73
CA ASP A 638 -1.11 2.47 -20.51
C ASP A 638 -2.52 1.91 -20.23
N GLY A 639 -2.73 0.62 -20.46
CA GLY A 639 -3.92 -0.17 -20.15
C GLY A 639 -5.09 -0.07 -21.11
N ILE A 640 -5.02 0.72 -22.16
CA ILE A 640 -6.09 0.76 -23.17
C ILE A 640 -6.06 -0.53 -24.00
N ASN A 641 -4.86 -0.89 -24.49
CA ASN A 641 -4.65 -2.07 -25.34
C ASN A 641 -4.03 -3.26 -24.59
N ASP A 642 -3.56 -3.04 -23.37
CA ASP A 642 -2.74 -4.00 -22.61
C ASP A 642 -3.46 -4.62 -21.41
N SER A 643 -4.74 -4.33 -21.21
CA SER A 643 -5.52 -4.76 -20.03
C SER A 643 -5.44 -6.26 -19.77
N ALA A 644 -5.50 -7.09 -20.82
CA ALA A 644 -5.39 -8.55 -20.71
C ALA A 644 -3.98 -8.99 -20.28
N ALA A 645 -2.93 -8.38 -20.84
CA ALA A 645 -1.55 -8.67 -20.51
C ALA A 645 -1.19 -8.19 -19.09
N LEU A 646 -1.70 -7.01 -18.70
CA LEU A 646 -1.58 -6.48 -17.33
C LEU A 646 -2.25 -7.41 -16.31
N ALA A 647 -3.46 -7.92 -16.61
CA ALA A 647 -4.16 -8.84 -15.73
C ALA A 647 -3.46 -10.20 -15.60
N GLN A 648 -2.76 -10.67 -16.66
CA GLN A 648 -2.02 -11.93 -16.66
C GLN A 648 -0.69 -11.86 -15.94
N ALA A 649 -0.01 -10.70 -15.94
CA ALA A 649 1.33 -10.53 -15.38
C ALA A 649 1.37 -10.72 -13.85
N ASP A 650 2.51 -11.19 -13.32
CA ASP A 650 2.74 -11.31 -11.89
C ASP A 650 2.74 -9.93 -11.21
N LEU A 651 3.27 -8.91 -11.92
CA LEU A 651 3.23 -7.52 -11.52
C LEU A 651 2.69 -6.67 -12.67
N SER A 652 1.50 -6.10 -12.50
CA SER A 652 0.95 -5.12 -13.44
C SER A 652 1.31 -3.70 -13.01
N VAL A 653 1.85 -2.91 -13.96
CA VAL A 653 2.25 -1.53 -13.73
C VAL A 653 1.56 -0.62 -14.77
N ALA A 654 0.69 0.27 -14.31
CA ALA A 654 0.05 1.26 -15.15
C ALA A 654 0.82 2.58 -15.15
N MET A 655 0.89 3.25 -16.32
CA MET A 655 1.44 4.59 -16.46
C MET A 655 0.36 5.64 -16.15
N GLY A 656 0.71 6.76 -15.52
CA GLY A 656 -0.22 7.74 -14.95
C GLY A 656 -1.11 8.51 -15.92
N ARG A 657 -0.86 8.42 -17.22
CA ARG A 657 -1.75 8.89 -18.29
C ARG A 657 -2.63 7.78 -18.89
N GLY A 658 -2.54 6.57 -18.33
CA GLY A 658 -3.37 5.44 -18.73
C GLY A 658 -4.85 5.65 -18.42
N SER A 659 -5.69 4.76 -18.98
CA SER A 659 -7.13 4.78 -18.71
C SER A 659 -7.44 4.58 -17.22
N ASP A 660 -8.55 5.13 -16.74
CA ASP A 660 -9.04 4.90 -15.37
C ASP A 660 -9.15 3.38 -15.07
N ILE A 661 -9.48 2.57 -16.08
CA ILE A 661 -9.55 1.10 -16.01
C ILE A 661 -8.18 0.47 -15.71
N ALA A 662 -7.12 0.99 -16.34
CA ALA A 662 -5.76 0.49 -16.10
C ALA A 662 -5.28 0.80 -14.66
N ILE A 663 -5.57 2.00 -14.20
CA ILE A 663 -5.24 2.44 -12.83
C ILE A 663 -5.95 1.56 -11.80
N ASP A 664 -7.21 1.20 -12.05
CA ASP A 664 -8.00 0.33 -11.16
C ASP A 664 -7.52 -1.12 -11.14
N THR A 665 -7.05 -1.61 -12.28
CA THR A 665 -6.68 -3.02 -12.45
C THR A 665 -5.23 -3.28 -12.04
N ALA A 666 -4.33 -2.32 -12.26
CA ALA A 666 -2.92 -2.49 -11.99
C ALA A 666 -2.59 -2.65 -10.50
N MET A 667 -1.61 -3.48 -10.21
CA MET A 667 -1.07 -3.67 -8.85
C MET A 667 -0.21 -2.48 -8.43
N MET A 668 0.42 -1.78 -9.39
CA MET A 668 1.22 -0.60 -9.18
C MET A 668 0.89 0.46 -10.23
N THR A 669 0.81 1.73 -9.83
CA THR A 669 0.56 2.84 -10.75
C THR A 669 1.65 3.90 -10.59
N LEU A 670 2.26 4.29 -11.71
CA LEU A 670 3.22 5.38 -11.77
C LEU A 670 2.45 6.65 -12.17
N LEU A 671 2.28 7.60 -11.25
CA LEU A 671 1.46 8.81 -11.47
C LEU A 671 2.04 9.74 -12.54
N THR A 672 3.32 9.60 -12.85
CA THR A 672 4.01 10.37 -13.89
C THR A 672 4.20 9.55 -15.15
N SER A 673 4.42 10.23 -16.27
CA SER A 673 4.86 9.59 -17.53
C SER A 673 6.33 9.16 -17.49
N ASP A 674 7.08 9.48 -16.43
CA ASP A 674 8.51 9.19 -16.32
C ASP A 674 8.75 7.71 -15.99
N LEU A 675 9.30 6.97 -16.95
CA LEU A 675 9.61 5.56 -16.80
C LEU A 675 10.70 5.28 -15.74
N MET A 676 11.50 6.29 -15.35
CA MET A 676 12.49 6.17 -14.27
C MET A 676 11.85 5.79 -12.92
N ARG A 677 10.56 6.02 -12.75
CA ARG A 677 9.81 5.61 -11.56
C ARG A 677 9.74 4.07 -11.41
N LEU A 678 9.80 3.33 -12.51
CA LEU A 678 9.76 1.86 -12.47
C LEU A 678 11.00 1.24 -11.76
N PRO A 679 12.26 1.50 -12.16
CA PRO A 679 13.40 1.01 -11.41
C PRO A 679 13.45 1.54 -9.97
N GLN A 680 12.98 2.77 -9.72
CA GLN A 680 12.83 3.30 -8.36
C GLN A 680 11.82 2.51 -7.53
N ALA A 681 10.68 2.13 -8.11
CA ALA A 681 9.66 1.31 -7.47
C ALA A 681 10.18 -0.08 -7.09
N ILE A 682 10.94 -0.71 -7.98
CA ILE A 682 11.57 -2.01 -7.71
C ILE A 682 12.63 -1.89 -6.59
N ARG A 683 13.45 -0.83 -6.60
CA ARG A 683 14.40 -0.57 -5.50
C ARG A 683 13.70 -0.32 -4.16
N LEU A 684 12.60 0.44 -4.18
CA LEU A 684 11.77 0.69 -3.00
C LEU A 684 11.22 -0.62 -2.44
N SER A 685 10.69 -1.48 -3.31
CA SER A 685 10.17 -2.79 -2.95
C SER A 685 11.25 -3.69 -2.34
N ASN A 686 12.42 -3.77 -2.98
CA ASN A 686 13.58 -4.49 -2.48
C ASN A 686 14.01 -4.02 -1.09
N ARG A 687 14.07 -2.70 -0.89
CA ARG A 687 14.45 -2.09 0.39
C ARG A 687 13.42 -2.34 1.48
N THR A 688 12.13 -2.22 1.14
CA THR A 688 11.03 -2.44 2.09
C THR A 688 11.00 -3.90 2.56
N VAL A 689 11.07 -4.86 1.63
CA VAL A 689 11.07 -6.29 1.96
C VAL A 689 12.35 -6.68 2.73
N ARG A 690 13.49 -6.09 2.40
CA ARG A 690 14.73 -6.27 3.18
C ARG A 690 14.55 -5.76 4.61
N THR A 691 13.98 -4.58 4.79
CA THR A 691 13.70 -4.02 6.13
C THR A 691 12.75 -4.91 6.93
N ILE A 692 11.72 -5.48 6.30
CA ILE A 692 10.84 -6.48 6.94
C ILE A 692 11.65 -7.66 7.45
N LYS A 693 12.52 -8.25 6.61
CA LYS A 693 13.36 -9.40 6.99
C LYS A 693 14.33 -9.05 8.13
N GLU A 694 14.96 -7.88 8.07
CA GLU A 694 15.84 -7.39 9.14
C GLU A 694 15.09 -7.21 10.46
N ASN A 695 13.91 -6.60 10.41
CA ASN A 695 13.05 -6.41 11.58
C ASN A 695 12.63 -7.75 12.21
N LEU A 696 12.22 -8.71 11.39
CA LEU A 696 11.83 -10.04 11.85
C LEU A 696 13.03 -10.79 12.45
N PHE A 697 14.19 -10.73 11.79
CA PHE A 697 15.42 -11.32 12.31
C PHE A 697 15.73 -10.80 13.71
N TRP A 698 15.78 -9.49 13.90
CA TRP A 698 16.08 -8.89 15.20
C TRP A 698 15.00 -9.20 16.25
N ALA A 699 13.72 -9.18 15.87
CA ALA A 699 12.61 -9.50 16.77
C ALA A 699 12.71 -10.93 17.33
N PHE A 700 13.16 -11.90 16.52
CA PHE A 700 13.38 -13.28 16.97
C PHE A 700 14.73 -13.47 17.65
N PHE A 701 15.78 -12.88 17.14
CA PHE A 701 17.14 -13.05 17.64
C PHE A 701 17.25 -12.67 19.12
N TYR A 702 16.70 -11.52 19.50
CA TYR A 702 16.67 -11.11 20.92
C TYR A 702 16.02 -12.16 21.82
N ASN A 703 14.90 -12.74 21.42
CA ASN A 703 14.20 -13.73 22.20
C ASN A 703 14.95 -15.07 22.28
N VAL A 704 15.49 -15.55 21.15
CA VAL A 704 16.23 -16.83 21.08
C VAL A 704 17.49 -16.80 21.95
N VAL A 705 18.21 -15.68 21.98
CA VAL A 705 19.41 -15.52 22.80
C VAL A 705 19.07 -15.27 24.28
N SER A 706 18.06 -14.44 24.54
CA SER A 706 17.78 -14.00 25.90
C SER A 706 17.00 -15.00 26.74
N VAL A 707 16.18 -15.88 26.14
CA VAL A 707 15.39 -16.88 26.87
C VAL A 707 16.29 -17.90 27.62
N PRO A 708 17.32 -18.51 27.01
CA PRO A 708 18.27 -19.37 27.74
C PRO A 708 19.01 -18.62 28.87
N ILE A 709 19.39 -17.36 28.64
CA ILE A 709 20.04 -16.54 29.67
C ILE A 709 19.10 -16.30 30.85
N ALA A 710 17.84 -15.97 30.56
CA ALA A 710 16.80 -15.77 31.56
C ALA A 710 16.47 -17.06 32.33
N ALA A 711 16.52 -18.22 31.67
CA ALA A 711 16.37 -19.51 32.31
C ALA A 711 17.55 -19.86 33.28
N GLY A 712 18.64 -19.11 33.23
CA GLY A 712 19.79 -19.26 34.13
C GLY A 712 20.89 -20.18 33.59
N VAL A 713 20.99 -20.41 32.28
CA VAL A 713 22.04 -21.25 31.66
C VAL A 713 23.43 -20.72 31.98
N LEU A 714 23.62 -19.41 32.18
CA LEU A 714 24.89 -18.80 32.53
C LEU A 714 25.23 -18.89 34.02
N TYR A 715 24.30 -19.23 34.86
CA TYR A 715 24.53 -19.24 36.32
C TYR A 715 25.64 -20.23 36.76
N PRO A 716 25.70 -21.45 36.26
CA PRO A 716 26.78 -22.39 36.63
C PRO A 716 28.19 -21.90 36.21
N LEU A 717 28.28 -21.07 35.18
CA LEU A 717 29.55 -20.59 34.59
C LEU A 717 30.05 -19.31 35.27
N CYS A 718 29.16 -18.35 35.58
CA CYS A 718 29.57 -17.03 36.09
C CYS A 718 28.68 -16.48 37.22
N GLY A 719 27.77 -17.29 37.77
CA GLY A 719 26.86 -16.84 38.84
C GLY A 719 25.81 -15.80 38.40
N PHE A 720 25.67 -15.58 37.06
CA PHE A 720 24.79 -14.54 36.55
C PHE A 720 23.36 -15.06 36.33
N MET A 721 22.38 -14.38 36.94
CA MET A 721 20.97 -14.55 36.65
C MET A 721 20.38 -13.25 36.12
N LEU A 722 19.58 -13.36 35.08
CA LEU A 722 18.90 -12.21 34.48
C LEU A 722 17.79 -11.72 35.39
N ASN A 723 17.90 -10.46 35.85
CA ASN A 723 16.85 -9.83 36.64
C ASN A 723 15.62 -9.53 35.74
N PRO A 724 14.38 -9.81 36.19
CA PRO A 724 13.15 -9.51 35.47
C PRO A 724 13.01 -8.04 35.00
N MET A 725 13.57 -7.10 35.79
CA MET A 725 13.57 -5.67 35.40
C MET A 725 14.41 -5.41 34.16
N ILE A 726 15.62 -6.01 34.10
CA ILE A 726 16.51 -5.92 32.91
C ILE A 726 15.84 -6.59 31.71
N ALA A 727 15.17 -7.72 31.92
CA ALA A 727 14.38 -8.39 30.89
C ALA A 727 13.29 -7.47 30.30
N GLY A 728 12.54 -6.76 31.14
CA GLY A 728 11.53 -5.78 30.72
C GLY A 728 12.10 -4.60 29.94
N ALA A 729 13.26 -4.06 30.40
CA ALA A 729 13.95 -2.98 29.69
C ALA A 729 14.46 -3.42 28.30
N ALA A 730 15.08 -4.59 28.20
CA ALA A 730 15.56 -5.16 26.94
C ALA A 730 14.43 -5.36 25.93
N MET A 731 13.27 -5.84 26.40
CA MET A 731 12.08 -6.01 25.58
C MET A 731 11.54 -4.66 25.04
N ALA A 732 11.49 -3.61 25.87
CA ALA A 732 11.09 -2.28 25.42
C ALA A 732 12.05 -1.73 24.35
N LEU A 733 13.37 -1.91 24.52
CA LEU A 733 14.40 -1.52 23.55
C LEU A 733 14.29 -2.29 22.23
N SER A 734 13.94 -3.57 22.26
CA SER A 734 13.71 -4.37 21.04
C SER A 734 12.61 -3.74 20.19
N SER A 735 11.49 -3.32 20.77
CA SER A 735 10.40 -2.65 20.04
C SER A 735 10.85 -1.32 19.40
N VAL A 736 11.65 -0.53 20.15
CA VAL A 736 12.20 0.74 19.65
C VAL A 736 13.16 0.51 18.49
N SER A 737 14.01 -0.53 18.55
CA SER A 737 14.98 -0.82 17.49
C SER A 737 14.31 -1.18 16.17
N VAL A 738 13.25 -1.99 16.18
CA VAL A 738 12.46 -2.35 14.99
C VAL A 738 11.81 -1.14 14.35
N VAL A 739 11.21 -0.25 15.16
CA VAL A 739 10.61 0.98 14.67
C VAL A 739 11.66 1.93 14.10
N ALA A 740 12.79 2.11 14.79
CA ALA A 740 13.87 2.96 14.33
C ALA A 740 14.47 2.46 13.01
N ASN A 741 14.63 1.13 12.83
CA ASN A 741 15.08 0.55 11.58
C ASN A 741 14.10 0.81 10.42
N SER A 742 12.79 0.67 10.68
CA SER A 742 11.75 0.98 9.69
C SER A 742 11.77 2.46 9.28
N LEU A 743 11.88 3.39 10.25
CA LEU A 743 11.95 4.83 9.99
C LEU A 743 13.26 5.20 9.24
N ARG A 744 14.39 4.59 9.59
CA ARG A 744 15.66 4.76 8.87
C ARG A 744 15.53 4.39 7.40
N SER A 745 14.80 3.32 7.10
CA SER A 745 14.52 2.92 5.72
C SER A 745 13.76 4.01 4.93
N GLY A 746 12.96 4.83 5.61
CA GLY A 746 12.26 5.97 5.00
C GLY A 746 13.14 7.19 4.65
N MET A 747 14.31 7.35 5.26
CA MET A 747 15.11 8.59 5.17
C MET A 747 16.14 8.66 4.03
N GLY A 748 16.52 7.56 3.39
CA GLY A 748 17.53 7.57 2.30
C GLY A 748 16.95 8.04 0.95
N LYS A 749 17.76 8.46 -0.05
CA LYS A 749 17.30 8.71 -1.44
C LYS A 749 16.84 7.39 -2.11
N LEU A 750 15.82 7.48 -2.98
CA LEU A 750 15.35 6.38 -3.83
C LEU A 750 16.31 6.13 -4.98
#